data_e68864971d7fd00230d5f9a3c96c10a0
#
_entry.id   e68864971d7fd00230d5f9a3c96c10a0
#
_cell.length_a   1.000
_cell.length_b   1.000
_cell.length_c   1.000
_cell.angle_alpha   90.00
_cell.angle_beta   90.00
_cell.angle_gamma   90.00
#
_symmetry.space_group_name_H-M   'P 1'
#
loop_
_entity.id
_entity.type
_entity.pdbx_description
1 polymer ?
#
loop_
_entity_poly.entity_id
_entity_poly.type
_entity_poly.pdbx_seq_one_letter_code
_entity_poly.pdbx_strand_id
1 'polypeptide(L)'
;MQAAALPLEAGKNMGDVAVLARSSVLAHLNIKELGAFLDALEQLTLAAGTSIFEQGDPGEHMYFVLDGEAQARRGTLPLARLGRGDHFGELAILGVPTRPMTVRASTAMRLARLSRTRFLSLAAGHPGVALHVACALATSLSASLTSTMDELGRWRGPRTLPRRSTVRVMVEGAILDVAMGTPIASLLPREVDGALVVAAAVDHKAVSMDVAITSDARVDALTVASWEGRRVYRSSVGLLLLEAARRVAPGVTVSVGARRADAQLVQVDGPEPTALWVAALEQQMRELAAASVPMREELWTVEEARSRLEDQGWSDAACLLPFQREKTVTLLSCGETFALGLGPVVPDAGELQGFSLTPHEGGVLLGFGAQLDRHVTTRTSFLTAYQDQARSGPPGVMAQELHAWLSAMGISSVGRFNRSCVTGQVNELIYVSEGFHEKHIGRIADRVAGDRRVRVVAVAGPSSSGKTTFLKRLEIQLEVNGIIPLRLSLDDYYVDRERSPRDERGEYDFEALEAIDLALFHEHVRRLLGGESVRTPRYDFKLGRSLAEGGPELSVGSANVLLVEGLHGLNPALLGACGPRERSFRVFIHPGAGLPFDRLTSVLAEDVRLVRRIVRDRHQRGYAASQSIARWPSVRRGEERHVFTCVGEADAVFDSTLVYELAVLRVYAERYLLEISEDDPSYLTAYRLRQLIDRFVPIHADRVPATSILREFIGGSGFES
;
A
#
# COMPACT_ATOMS: atom_id res chain seq x y z
N MET A 1 23.04 -35.63 -52.59
CA MET A 1 23.09 -34.79 -53.83
C MET A 1 24.14 -33.74 -53.62
N GLN A 2 25.13 -33.73 -54.56
CA GLN A 2 26.37 -32.97 -54.55
C GLN A 2 26.10 -31.44 -54.45
N ALA A 3 26.74 -30.78 -53.49
CA ALA A 3 26.75 -29.32 -53.38
C ALA A 3 27.57 -28.76 -54.56
N ALA A 4 26.89 -28.13 -55.52
CA ALA A 4 27.54 -27.32 -56.55
C ALA A 4 28.11 -26.05 -55.88
N ALA A 5 29.43 -25.88 -56.05
CA ALA A 5 30.14 -24.72 -55.55
C ALA A 5 29.66 -23.45 -56.24
N LEU A 6 29.21 -22.49 -55.44
CA LEU A 6 28.92 -21.12 -55.87
C LEU A 6 30.23 -20.36 -56.17
N PRO A 7 30.37 -19.62 -57.28
CA PRO A 7 31.42 -18.63 -57.40
C PRO A 7 31.06 -17.41 -56.53
N LEU A 8 31.64 -17.32 -55.33
CA LEU A 8 31.51 -16.22 -54.42
C LEU A 8 32.60 -15.18 -54.67
N GLU A 9 32.22 -13.92 -54.91
CA GLU A 9 33.14 -12.78 -54.88
C GLU A 9 33.81 -12.69 -53.50
N ALA A 10 35.09 -12.33 -53.52
CA ALA A 10 35.96 -12.29 -52.35
C ALA A 10 35.40 -11.43 -51.22
N GLY A 11 34.95 -12.08 -50.10
CA GLY A 11 34.55 -11.39 -48.86
C GLY A 11 33.39 -12.03 -48.07
N LYS A 12 32.63 -12.98 -48.62
CA LYS A 12 31.49 -13.60 -47.92
C LYS A 12 31.92 -14.92 -47.23
N ASN A 13 31.71 -14.98 -45.91
CA ASN A 13 32.01 -16.17 -45.10
C ASN A 13 31.03 -17.30 -45.47
N MET A 14 31.57 -18.45 -45.98
CA MET A 14 30.76 -19.63 -46.35
C MET A 14 29.88 -20.12 -45.18
N GLY A 15 30.34 -19.95 -43.95
CA GLY A 15 29.56 -20.31 -42.75
C GLY A 15 28.30 -19.43 -42.57
N ASP A 16 28.37 -18.15 -42.88
CA ASP A 16 27.24 -17.22 -42.74
C ASP A 16 26.17 -17.46 -43.82
N VAL A 17 26.61 -17.75 -45.04
CA VAL A 17 25.70 -18.16 -46.15
C VAL A 17 24.93 -19.42 -45.80
N ALA A 18 25.60 -20.41 -45.20
CA ALA A 18 24.96 -21.65 -44.77
C ALA A 18 23.93 -21.45 -43.64
N VAL A 19 24.17 -20.49 -42.76
CA VAL A 19 23.19 -20.11 -41.70
C VAL A 19 21.97 -19.43 -42.32
N LEU A 20 22.18 -18.45 -43.18
CA LEU A 20 21.10 -17.72 -43.84
C LEU A 20 20.24 -18.61 -44.73
N ALA A 21 20.85 -19.51 -45.49
CA ALA A 21 20.14 -20.47 -46.33
C ALA A 21 19.26 -21.45 -45.55
N ARG A 22 19.50 -21.63 -44.25
CA ARG A 22 18.68 -22.46 -43.36
C ARG A 22 17.59 -21.67 -42.63
N SER A 23 17.60 -20.35 -42.70
CA SER A 23 16.54 -19.52 -42.12
C SER A 23 15.21 -19.87 -42.79
N SER A 24 14.14 -19.96 -41.99
CA SER A 24 12.77 -20.26 -42.45
C SER A 24 12.30 -19.29 -43.56
N VAL A 25 12.83 -18.07 -43.58
CA VAL A 25 12.48 -17.04 -44.55
C VAL A 25 13.18 -17.23 -45.90
N LEU A 26 14.40 -17.80 -45.90
CA LEU A 26 15.25 -17.88 -47.08
C LEU A 26 15.40 -19.32 -47.64
N ALA A 27 14.94 -20.34 -46.91
CA ALA A 27 15.10 -21.74 -47.23
C ALA A 27 14.49 -22.17 -48.59
N HIS A 28 13.57 -21.40 -49.11
CA HIS A 28 12.87 -21.68 -50.38
C HIS A 28 13.41 -20.91 -51.55
N LEU A 29 14.43 -20.05 -51.38
CA LEU A 29 15.08 -19.35 -52.46
C LEU A 29 16.04 -20.26 -53.21
N ASN A 30 16.05 -20.20 -54.55
CA ASN A 30 17.07 -20.86 -55.32
C ASN A 30 18.42 -20.11 -55.22
N ILE A 31 19.50 -20.70 -55.73
CA ILE A 31 20.86 -20.18 -55.59
C ILE A 31 21.02 -18.73 -56.13
N LYS A 32 20.40 -18.42 -57.28
CA LYS A 32 20.47 -17.09 -57.87
C LYS A 32 19.67 -16.06 -57.07
N GLU A 33 18.50 -16.45 -56.60
CA GLU A 33 17.61 -15.64 -55.74
C GLU A 33 18.28 -15.36 -54.40
N LEU A 34 18.90 -16.37 -53.78
CA LEU A 34 19.64 -16.22 -52.54
C LEU A 34 20.81 -15.24 -52.72
N GLY A 35 21.56 -15.34 -53.83
CA GLY A 35 22.63 -14.41 -54.15
C GLY A 35 22.17 -12.96 -54.20
N ALA A 36 21.08 -12.66 -54.94
CA ALA A 36 20.50 -11.32 -54.99
C ALA A 36 20.03 -10.80 -53.63
N PHE A 37 19.48 -11.67 -52.76
CA PHE A 37 19.11 -11.30 -51.41
C PHE A 37 20.31 -11.02 -50.49
N LEU A 38 21.36 -11.84 -50.59
CA LEU A 38 22.60 -11.68 -49.81
C LEU A 38 23.33 -10.37 -50.12
N ASP A 39 23.22 -9.86 -51.36
CA ASP A 39 23.82 -8.58 -51.76
C ASP A 39 23.11 -7.37 -51.16
N ALA A 40 21.87 -7.55 -50.70
CA ALA A 40 21.09 -6.51 -49.99
C ALA A 40 21.38 -6.45 -48.50
N LEU A 41 22.09 -7.43 -47.92
CA LEU A 41 22.37 -7.52 -46.49
C LEU A 41 23.63 -6.75 -46.07
N GLU A 42 23.63 -6.21 -44.87
CA GLU A 42 24.78 -5.59 -44.20
C GLU A 42 25.10 -6.39 -42.91
N GLN A 43 26.40 -6.61 -42.65
CA GLN A 43 26.83 -7.28 -41.41
C GLN A 43 27.03 -6.27 -40.27
N LEU A 44 26.67 -6.68 -39.07
CA LEU A 44 26.78 -5.90 -37.83
C LEU A 44 27.31 -6.80 -36.72
N THR A 45 28.26 -6.30 -35.92
CA THR A 45 28.77 -6.99 -34.73
C THR A 45 28.43 -6.17 -33.48
N LEU A 46 27.92 -6.82 -32.45
CA LEU A 46 27.46 -6.20 -31.20
C LEU A 46 28.10 -6.89 -30.01
N ALA A 47 28.42 -6.10 -28.98
CA ALA A 47 28.86 -6.62 -27.70
C ALA A 47 27.67 -7.16 -26.88
N ALA A 48 27.93 -8.08 -25.96
CA ALA A 48 26.93 -8.53 -25.00
C ALA A 48 26.34 -7.33 -24.21
N GLY A 49 25.03 -7.37 -23.95
CA GLY A 49 24.31 -6.31 -23.25
C GLY A 49 23.87 -5.13 -24.12
N THR A 50 24.27 -5.05 -25.39
CA THR A 50 23.86 -3.97 -26.31
C THR A 50 22.37 -4.07 -26.65
N SER A 51 21.63 -2.96 -26.54
CA SER A 51 20.25 -2.85 -27.07
C SER A 51 20.33 -2.74 -28.61
N ILE A 52 19.61 -3.62 -29.30
CA ILE A 52 19.56 -3.60 -30.79
C ILE A 52 18.51 -2.57 -31.23
N PHE A 53 17.39 -2.55 -30.55
CA PHE A 53 16.35 -1.52 -30.58
C PHE A 53 15.45 -1.64 -29.34
N GLU A 54 14.74 -0.57 -29.02
CA GLU A 54 13.82 -0.53 -27.89
C GLU A 54 12.36 -0.46 -28.36
N GLN A 55 11.45 -0.87 -27.48
CA GLN A 55 10.01 -0.77 -27.75
C GLN A 55 9.63 0.72 -27.98
N GLY A 56 8.91 0.97 -29.08
CA GLY A 56 8.53 2.32 -29.49
C GLY A 56 9.49 2.98 -30.49
N ASP A 57 10.70 2.48 -30.66
CA ASP A 57 11.65 3.02 -31.64
C ASP A 57 11.12 2.93 -33.06
N PRO A 58 11.57 3.81 -33.98
CA PRO A 58 11.28 3.68 -35.40
C PRO A 58 11.83 2.36 -35.96
N GLY A 59 11.02 1.64 -36.72
CA GLY A 59 11.39 0.36 -37.33
C GLY A 59 11.85 0.51 -38.78
N GLU A 60 13.15 0.41 -39.04
CA GLU A 60 13.70 0.53 -40.39
C GLU A 60 14.41 -0.76 -40.91
N HIS A 61 14.77 -1.67 -40.00
CA HIS A 61 15.59 -2.83 -40.34
C HIS A 61 14.98 -4.13 -39.79
N MET A 62 15.21 -5.21 -40.55
CA MET A 62 15.07 -6.59 -40.13
C MET A 62 16.47 -7.20 -39.93
N TYR A 63 16.58 -8.18 -39.04
CA TYR A 63 17.84 -8.79 -38.63
C TYR A 63 17.79 -10.31 -38.72
N PHE A 64 18.90 -10.93 -39.10
CA PHE A 64 19.15 -12.37 -39.05
C PHE A 64 20.32 -12.62 -38.10
N VAL A 65 20.20 -13.59 -37.21
CA VAL A 65 21.27 -13.95 -36.27
C VAL A 65 22.24 -14.89 -36.93
N LEU A 66 23.46 -14.43 -37.19
CA LEU A 66 24.56 -15.22 -37.73
C LEU A 66 25.27 -16.00 -36.64
N ASP A 67 25.42 -15.38 -35.46
CA ASP A 67 26.07 -15.95 -34.29
C ASP A 67 25.67 -15.20 -33.00
N GLY A 68 25.69 -15.90 -31.84
CA GLY A 68 25.29 -15.34 -30.55
C GLY A 68 23.80 -15.49 -30.27
N GLU A 69 23.35 -14.87 -29.15
CA GLU A 69 21.99 -14.92 -28.66
C GLU A 69 21.48 -13.52 -28.25
N ALA A 70 20.19 -13.24 -28.50
CA ALA A 70 19.50 -12.07 -28.03
C ALA A 70 18.21 -12.47 -27.30
N GLN A 71 17.73 -11.56 -26.44
CA GLN A 71 16.45 -11.68 -25.75
C GLN A 71 15.49 -10.60 -26.24
N ALA A 72 14.29 -11.02 -26.67
CA ALA A 72 13.18 -10.16 -26.99
C ALA A 72 12.29 -9.99 -25.74
N ARG A 73 11.90 -8.74 -25.41
CA ARG A 73 11.12 -8.41 -24.23
C ARG A 73 10.05 -7.36 -24.58
N ARG A 74 8.91 -7.43 -23.90
CA ARG A 74 7.90 -6.36 -23.92
C ARG A 74 7.69 -5.85 -22.50
N GLY A 75 8.20 -4.65 -22.22
CA GLY A 75 8.38 -4.21 -20.84
C GLY A 75 9.31 -5.18 -20.09
N THR A 76 8.85 -5.72 -18.99
CA THR A 76 9.57 -6.71 -18.18
C THR A 76 9.39 -8.15 -18.65
N LEU A 77 8.38 -8.43 -19.50
CA LEU A 77 8.03 -9.77 -19.93
C LEU A 77 9.01 -10.29 -20.99
N PRO A 78 9.80 -11.36 -20.72
CA PRO A 78 10.59 -12.02 -21.73
C PRO A 78 9.65 -12.76 -22.70
N LEU A 79 9.77 -12.47 -24.00
CA LEU A 79 8.91 -13.06 -25.03
C LEU A 79 9.59 -14.19 -25.77
N ALA A 80 10.87 -14.02 -26.13
CA ALA A 80 11.59 -15.01 -26.90
C ALA A 80 13.12 -14.91 -26.71
N ARG A 81 13.81 -16.03 -26.86
CA ARG A 81 15.25 -16.08 -27.09
C ARG A 81 15.49 -16.25 -28.59
N LEU A 82 16.39 -15.48 -29.12
CA LEU A 82 16.74 -15.44 -30.54
C LEU A 82 18.18 -15.91 -30.70
N GLY A 83 18.35 -17.01 -31.36
CA GLY A 83 19.66 -17.64 -31.57
C GLY A 83 20.05 -17.75 -33.04
N ARG A 84 21.16 -18.41 -33.30
CA ARG A 84 21.74 -18.59 -34.65
C ARG A 84 20.73 -19.18 -35.62
N GLY A 85 20.46 -18.47 -36.73
CA GLY A 85 19.51 -18.82 -37.78
C GLY A 85 18.15 -18.20 -37.65
N ASP A 86 17.84 -17.58 -36.47
CA ASP A 86 16.60 -16.86 -36.26
C ASP A 86 16.62 -15.49 -36.94
N HIS A 87 15.44 -14.92 -37.13
CA HIS A 87 15.25 -13.58 -37.65
C HIS A 87 14.28 -12.79 -36.74
N PHE A 88 14.39 -11.46 -36.74
CA PHE A 88 13.53 -10.59 -35.98
C PHE A 88 13.47 -9.18 -36.57
N GLY A 89 12.46 -8.40 -36.14
CA GLY A 89 12.26 -7.03 -36.64
C GLY A 89 11.65 -6.95 -38.03
N GLU A 90 11.10 -8.04 -38.54
CA GLU A 90 10.47 -8.22 -39.85
C GLU A 90 9.27 -7.29 -40.08
N LEU A 91 8.58 -6.86 -39.01
CA LEU A 91 7.48 -5.92 -39.07
C LEU A 91 7.89 -4.58 -39.70
N ALA A 92 9.15 -4.16 -39.53
CA ALA A 92 9.69 -2.96 -40.14
C ALA A 92 9.72 -3.06 -41.68
N ILE A 93 10.03 -4.25 -42.26
CA ILE A 93 10.00 -4.49 -43.69
C ILE A 93 8.57 -4.51 -44.21
N LEU A 94 7.63 -5.04 -43.42
CA LEU A 94 6.21 -5.15 -43.78
C LEU A 94 5.42 -3.85 -43.57
N GLY A 95 6.07 -2.79 -43.06
CA GLY A 95 5.48 -1.45 -43.03
C GLY A 95 4.95 -1.00 -41.65
N VAL A 96 5.20 -1.73 -40.60
CA VAL A 96 4.87 -1.29 -39.24
C VAL A 96 5.92 -0.26 -38.79
N PRO A 97 5.55 0.98 -38.44
CA PRO A 97 6.49 2.09 -38.26
C PRO A 97 7.27 2.01 -36.92
N THR A 98 6.78 1.29 -35.93
CA THR A 98 7.37 1.26 -34.59
C THR A 98 7.69 -0.14 -34.12
N ARG A 99 8.68 -0.27 -33.25
CA ARG A 99 9.09 -1.54 -32.64
C ARG A 99 8.08 -1.97 -31.57
N PRO A 100 7.47 -3.18 -31.65
CA PRO A 100 6.51 -3.65 -30.65
C PRO A 100 7.17 -4.18 -29.37
N MET A 101 8.49 -4.39 -29.39
CA MET A 101 9.27 -4.98 -28.29
C MET A 101 10.71 -4.46 -28.28
N THR A 102 11.41 -4.63 -27.18
CA THR A 102 12.85 -4.41 -27.03
C THR A 102 13.61 -5.70 -27.35
N VAL A 103 14.69 -5.61 -28.10
CA VAL A 103 15.62 -6.74 -28.35
C VAL A 103 17.02 -6.36 -27.91
N ARG A 104 17.61 -7.18 -27.02
CA ARG A 104 18.92 -6.95 -26.42
C ARG A 104 19.83 -8.16 -26.61
N ALA A 105 21.07 -7.91 -26.96
CA ALA A 105 22.09 -8.95 -27.07
C ALA A 105 22.42 -9.59 -25.72
N SER A 106 22.21 -10.88 -25.55
CA SER A 106 22.58 -11.63 -24.34
C SER A 106 24.05 -12.01 -24.32
N THR A 107 24.62 -12.28 -25.50
CA THR A 107 26.02 -12.57 -25.72
C THR A 107 26.60 -11.61 -26.77
N ALA A 108 27.91 -11.66 -27.06
CA ALA A 108 28.45 -11.03 -28.25
C ALA A 108 27.77 -11.64 -29.49
N MET A 109 27.32 -10.82 -30.44
CA MET A 109 26.51 -11.22 -31.57
C MET A 109 27.07 -10.75 -32.89
N ARG A 110 26.85 -11.56 -33.95
CA ARG A 110 26.96 -11.16 -35.35
C ARG A 110 25.58 -11.26 -36.00
N LEU A 111 25.18 -10.19 -36.64
CA LEU A 111 23.88 -10.06 -37.30
C LEU A 111 24.08 -9.71 -38.78
N ALA A 112 23.14 -10.16 -39.62
CA ALA A 112 22.94 -9.60 -40.96
C ALA A 112 21.64 -8.76 -40.89
N ARG A 113 21.68 -7.50 -41.34
CA ARG A 113 20.52 -6.61 -41.33
C ARG A 113 20.08 -6.25 -42.77
N LEU A 114 18.79 -6.14 -42.96
CA LEU A 114 18.15 -5.66 -44.19
C LEU A 114 17.34 -4.42 -43.90
N SER A 115 17.67 -3.29 -44.55
CA SER A 115 16.82 -2.09 -44.44
C SER A 115 15.60 -2.20 -45.33
N ARG A 116 14.51 -1.53 -44.94
CA ARG A 116 13.28 -1.43 -45.74
C ARG A 116 13.56 -0.86 -47.12
N THR A 117 14.42 0.15 -47.23
CA THR A 117 14.80 0.77 -48.51
C THR A 117 15.48 -0.26 -49.45
N ARG A 118 16.41 -1.07 -48.93
CA ARG A 118 17.05 -2.11 -49.71
C ARG A 118 16.10 -3.22 -50.11
N PHE A 119 15.15 -3.58 -49.21
CA PHE A 119 14.11 -4.55 -49.55
C PHE A 119 13.21 -4.05 -50.70
N LEU A 120 12.82 -2.77 -50.68
CA LEU A 120 12.04 -2.17 -51.75
C LEU A 120 12.85 -2.09 -53.07
N SER A 121 14.15 -1.81 -53.00
CA SER A 121 15.02 -1.83 -54.19
C SER A 121 15.16 -3.25 -54.74
N LEU A 122 15.29 -4.26 -53.86
CA LEU A 122 15.26 -5.66 -54.24
C LEU A 122 13.93 -6.04 -54.89
N ALA A 123 12.82 -5.57 -54.38
CA ALA A 123 11.48 -5.78 -54.97
C ALA A 123 11.35 -5.18 -56.38
N ALA A 124 11.97 -4.03 -56.63
CA ALA A 124 11.99 -3.40 -57.98
C ALA A 124 12.87 -4.17 -58.97
N GLY A 125 14.03 -4.68 -58.52
CA GLY A 125 14.98 -5.42 -59.40
C GLY A 125 14.67 -6.91 -59.54
N HIS A 126 14.18 -7.53 -58.47
CA HIS A 126 13.92 -8.97 -58.37
C HIS A 126 12.56 -9.25 -57.67
N PRO A 127 11.42 -8.93 -58.33
CA PRO A 127 10.10 -9.01 -57.71
C PRO A 127 9.73 -10.42 -57.21
N GLY A 128 10.21 -11.49 -57.87
CA GLY A 128 9.99 -12.86 -57.43
C GLY A 128 10.66 -13.18 -56.10
N VAL A 129 11.87 -12.69 -55.89
CA VAL A 129 12.59 -12.84 -54.60
C VAL A 129 11.88 -12.12 -53.48
N ALA A 130 11.49 -10.88 -53.72
CA ALA A 130 10.77 -10.09 -52.70
C ALA A 130 9.41 -10.71 -52.36
N LEU A 131 8.68 -11.25 -53.33
CA LEU A 131 7.41 -11.95 -53.09
C LEU A 131 7.62 -13.21 -52.26
N HIS A 132 8.63 -14.05 -52.62
CA HIS A 132 8.94 -15.24 -51.83
C HIS A 132 9.29 -14.91 -50.37
N VAL A 133 10.12 -13.89 -50.15
CA VAL A 133 10.50 -13.45 -48.81
C VAL A 133 9.27 -12.91 -48.06
N ALA A 134 8.43 -12.09 -48.70
CA ALA A 134 7.22 -11.57 -48.05
C ALA A 134 6.23 -12.69 -47.67
N CYS A 135 6.02 -13.67 -48.53
CA CYS A 135 5.19 -14.85 -48.25
C CYS A 135 5.78 -15.70 -47.11
N ALA A 136 7.08 -15.92 -47.07
CA ALA A 136 7.74 -16.65 -46.01
C ALA A 136 7.64 -15.92 -44.65
N LEU A 137 7.80 -14.58 -44.63
CA LEU A 137 7.57 -13.77 -43.46
C LEU A 137 6.11 -13.82 -42.95
N ALA A 138 5.14 -13.71 -43.87
CA ALA A 138 3.73 -13.85 -43.53
C ALA A 138 3.43 -15.23 -42.94
N THR A 139 3.99 -16.29 -43.48
CA THR A 139 3.86 -17.68 -42.97
C THR A 139 4.48 -17.80 -41.59
N SER A 140 5.69 -17.24 -41.38
CA SER A 140 6.37 -17.25 -40.07
C SER A 140 5.55 -16.50 -39.02
N LEU A 141 5.01 -15.32 -39.33
CA LEU A 141 4.16 -14.54 -38.47
C LEU A 141 2.85 -15.27 -38.13
N SER A 142 2.23 -15.91 -39.14
CA SER A 142 1.03 -16.72 -38.90
C SER A 142 1.30 -17.90 -37.98
N ALA A 143 2.43 -18.60 -38.15
CA ALA A 143 2.82 -19.69 -37.25
C ALA A 143 3.09 -19.22 -35.83
N SER A 144 3.77 -18.07 -35.67
CA SER A 144 4.00 -17.45 -34.37
C SER A 144 2.70 -17.04 -33.69
N LEU A 145 1.75 -16.44 -34.44
CA LEU A 145 0.45 -16.09 -33.94
C LEU A 145 -0.36 -17.31 -33.47
N THR A 146 -0.36 -18.37 -34.29
CA THR A 146 -1.04 -19.64 -33.96
C THR A 146 -0.44 -20.26 -32.71
N SER A 147 0.91 -20.32 -32.61
CA SER A 147 1.60 -20.83 -31.40
C SER A 147 1.22 -20.01 -30.14
N THR A 148 1.20 -18.69 -30.26
CA THR A 148 0.80 -17.81 -29.15
C THR A 148 -0.68 -18.03 -28.76
N MET A 149 -1.57 -18.22 -29.73
CA MET A 149 -2.98 -18.55 -29.47
C MET A 149 -3.12 -19.89 -28.77
N ASP A 150 -2.33 -20.88 -29.17
CA ASP A 150 -2.32 -22.21 -28.53
C ASP A 150 -1.77 -22.15 -27.10
N GLU A 151 -0.74 -21.33 -26.86
CA GLU A 151 -0.22 -21.08 -25.53
C GLU A 151 -1.25 -20.39 -24.65
N LEU A 152 -1.87 -19.33 -25.13
CA LEU A 152 -2.97 -18.65 -24.42
C LEU A 152 -4.12 -19.61 -24.12
N GLY A 153 -4.44 -20.52 -25.06
CA GLY A 153 -5.41 -21.58 -24.87
C GLY A 153 -5.03 -22.54 -23.73
N ARG A 154 -3.76 -22.93 -23.66
CA ARG A 154 -3.22 -23.78 -22.58
C ARG A 154 -3.23 -23.08 -21.21
N TRP A 155 -2.88 -21.81 -21.16
CA TRP A 155 -2.91 -21.00 -19.94
C TRP A 155 -4.33 -20.79 -19.39
N ARG A 156 -5.32 -20.64 -20.29
CA ARG A 156 -6.73 -20.51 -19.91
C ARG A 156 -7.37 -21.84 -19.44
N GLY A 157 -6.69 -22.97 -19.66
CA GLY A 157 -7.21 -24.31 -19.36
C GLY A 157 -8.44 -24.66 -20.21
N PRO A 158 -9.16 -25.77 -19.91
CA PRO A 158 -10.30 -26.26 -20.70
C PRO A 158 -11.59 -25.44 -20.51
N ARG A 159 -11.49 -24.20 -19.97
CA ARG A 159 -12.65 -23.31 -19.83
C ARG A 159 -13.10 -22.85 -21.21
N THR A 160 -14.36 -23.08 -21.51
CA THR A 160 -15.00 -22.54 -22.72
C THR A 160 -14.81 -21.02 -22.76
N LEU A 161 -14.31 -20.50 -23.89
CA LEU A 161 -14.31 -19.06 -24.14
C LEU A 161 -15.74 -18.53 -23.93
N PRO A 162 -15.91 -17.35 -23.32
CA PRO A 162 -17.21 -16.75 -23.18
C PRO A 162 -17.87 -16.65 -24.56
N ARG A 163 -19.07 -17.20 -24.70
CA ARG A 163 -19.83 -17.14 -25.97
C ARG A 163 -20.48 -15.79 -26.22
N ARG A 164 -20.46 -14.91 -25.22
CA ARG A 164 -21.01 -13.55 -25.32
C ARG A 164 -19.94 -12.64 -25.90
N SER A 165 -20.31 -11.83 -26.87
CA SER A 165 -19.49 -10.73 -27.41
C SER A 165 -19.64 -9.44 -26.61
N THR A 166 -20.73 -9.32 -25.84
CA THR A 166 -21.05 -8.17 -25.02
C THR A 166 -21.40 -8.57 -23.59
N VAL A 167 -21.15 -7.67 -22.67
CA VAL A 167 -21.49 -7.77 -21.24
C VAL A 167 -22.23 -6.51 -20.80
N ARG A 168 -23.09 -6.63 -19.80
CA ARG A 168 -23.81 -5.50 -19.21
C ARG A 168 -23.04 -4.92 -18.06
N VAL A 169 -22.77 -3.64 -18.13
CA VAL A 169 -22.03 -2.92 -17.09
C VAL A 169 -22.92 -1.81 -16.55
N MET A 170 -23.09 -1.78 -15.25
CA MET A 170 -23.75 -0.68 -14.56
C MET A 170 -22.69 0.36 -14.15
N VAL A 171 -22.77 1.55 -14.73
CA VAL A 171 -21.87 2.68 -14.42
C VAL A 171 -22.75 3.84 -13.95
N GLU A 172 -22.54 4.36 -12.76
CA GLU A 172 -23.30 5.48 -12.16
C GLU A 172 -24.83 5.31 -12.26
N GLY A 173 -25.30 4.05 -12.14
CA GLY A 173 -26.72 3.70 -12.22
C GLY A 173 -27.26 3.51 -13.65
N ALA A 174 -26.48 3.81 -14.70
CA ALA A 174 -26.80 3.52 -16.08
C ALA A 174 -26.32 2.12 -16.48
N ILE A 175 -27.14 1.37 -17.21
CA ILE A 175 -26.78 0.06 -17.75
C ILE A 175 -26.28 0.25 -19.19
N LEU A 176 -25.06 -0.18 -19.45
CA LEU A 176 -24.39 -0.12 -20.75
C LEU A 176 -24.11 -1.54 -21.25
N ASP A 177 -24.41 -1.82 -22.52
CA ASP A 177 -23.95 -3.03 -23.21
C ASP A 177 -22.58 -2.70 -23.86
N VAL A 178 -21.51 -3.31 -23.34
CA VAL A 178 -20.15 -3.06 -23.81
C VAL A 178 -19.52 -4.30 -24.38
N ALA A 179 -18.59 -4.15 -25.31
CA ALA A 179 -17.84 -5.28 -25.85
C ALA A 179 -17.03 -5.95 -24.73
N MET A 180 -17.00 -7.28 -24.74
CA MET A 180 -16.12 -8.03 -23.82
C MET A 180 -14.67 -7.65 -24.06
N GLY A 181 -13.93 -7.40 -22.98
CA GLY A 181 -12.54 -6.91 -23.04
C GLY A 181 -12.41 -5.39 -23.09
N THR A 182 -13.51 -4.64 -22.97
CA THR A 182 -13.46 -3.18 -22.85
C THR A 182 -12.69 -2.77 -21.60
N PRO A 183 -11.63 -1.93 -21.70
CA PRO A 183 -10.92 -1.43 -20.52
C PRO A 183 -11.81 -0.50 -19.68
N ILE A 184 -11.71 -0.58 -18.37
CA ILE A 184 -12.48 0.25 -17.43
C ILE A 184 -12.23 1.74 -17.68
N ALA A 185 -11.01 2.13 -18.03
CA ALA A 185 -10.65 3.52 -18.37
C ALA A 185 -11.51 4.14 -19.48
N SER A 186 -12.10 3.32 -20.36
CA SER A 186 -13.00 3.83 -21.41
C SER A 186 -14.45 4.01 -20.93
N LEU A 187 -14.79 3.51 -19.73
CA LEU A 187 -16.13 3.56 -19.16
C LEU A 187 -16.31 4.67 -18.12
N LEU A 188 -15.21 5.13 -17.53
CA LEU A 188 -15.23 6.14 -16.48
C LEU A 188 -14.60 7.45 -16.95
N PRO A 189 -15.09 8.61 -16.47
CA PRO A 189 -14.45 9.89 -16.72
C PRO A 189 -13.11 9.99 -15.97
N ARG A 190 -12.26 10.91 -16.37
CA ARG A 190 -11.00 11.18 -15.66
C ARG A 190 -11.18 11.83 -14.28
N GLU A 191 -12.27 12.59 -14.12
CA GLU A 191 -12.62 13.29 -12.90
C GLU A 191 -14.10 13.13 -12.59
N VAL A 192 -14.45 13.00 -11.34
CA VAL A 192 -15.81 13.01 -10.79
C VAL A 192 -15.85 14.06 -9.68
N ASP A 193 -16.78 15.02 -9.77
CA ASP A 193 -16.90 16.14 -8.81
C ASP A 193 -15.59 16.92 -8.60
N GLY A 194 -14.77 17.05 -9.65
CA GLY A 194 -13.47 17.73 -9.61
C GLY A 194 -12.37 16.95 -8.88
N ALA A 195 -12.62 15.67 -8.59
CA ALA A 195 -11.62 14.76 -8.00
C ALA A 195 -11.14 13.74 -9.05
N LEU A 196 -9.82 13.56 -9.14
CA LEU A 196 -9.18 12.61 -10.04
C LEU A 196 -9.64 11.17 -9.76
N VAL A 197 -10.02 10.43 -10.80
CA VAL A 197 -10.31 9.00 -10.75
C VAL A 197 -9.00 8.24 -10.89
N VAL A 198 -8.66 7.43 -9.92
CA VAL A 198 -7.36 6.72 -9.82
C VAL A 198 -7.47 5.20 -9.92
N ALA A 199 -8.67 4.68 -9.78
CA ALA A 199 -8.99 3.27 -9.89
C ALA A 199 -10.51 3.10 -10.04
N ALA A 200 -10.97 1.88 -10.20
CA ALA A 200 -12.40 1.56 -10.18
C ALA A 200 -12.71 0.52 -9.09
N ALA A 201 -13.96 0.51 -8.63
CA ALA A 201 -14.51 -0.60 -7.87
C ALA A 201 -15.41 -1.42 -8.82
N VAL A 202 -14.98 -2.62 -9.15
CA VAL A 202 -15.77 -3.60 -9.92
C VAL A 202 -16.38 -4.58 -8.94
N ASP A 203 -17.71 -4.58 -8.86
CA ASP A 203 -18.45 -5.34 -7.85
C ASP A 203 -17.84 -5.15 -6.45
N HIS A 204 -17.60 -3.87 -6.10
CA HIS A 204 -16.97 -3.43 -4.86
C HIS A 204 -15.55 -4.00 -4.57
N LYS A 205 -14.80 -4.42 -5.61
CA LYS A 205 -13.37 -4.76 -5.52
C LYS A 205 -12.57 -3.70 -6.25
N ALA A 206 -11.59 -3.10 -5.57
CA ALA A 206 -10.71 -2.13 -6.20
C ALA A 206 -9.84 -2.80 -7.27
N VAL A 207 -9.82 -2.23 -8.46
CA VAL A 207 -9.04 -2.70 -9.62
C VAL A 207 -8.44 -1.50 -10.37
N SER A 208 -7.34 -1.75 -11.09
CA SER A 208 -6.73 -0.73 -11.94
C SER A 208 -7.64 -0.37 -13.13
N MET A 209 -7.47 0.84 -13.67
CA MET A 209 -8.27 1.35 -14.79
C MET A 209 -7.99 0.63 -16.12
N ASP A 210 -6.88 -0.07 -16.25
CA ASP A 210 -6.52 -0.85 -17.44
C ASP A 210 -7.09 -2.28 -17.45
N VAL A 211 -7.74 -2.70 -16.36
CA VAL A 211 -8.42 -3.99 -16.29
C VAL A 211 -9.56 -4.05 -17.30
N ALA A 212 -9.63 -5.16 -18.02
CA ALA A 212 -10.67 -5.42 -19.00
C ALA A 212 -11.91 -6.05 -18.35
N ILE A 213 -13.09 -5.54 -18.70
CA ILE A 213 -14.37 -6.11 -18.28
C ILE A 213 -14.67 -7.39 -19.06
N THR A 214 -14.89 -8.50 -18.34
CA THR A 214 -15.10 -9.83 -18.92
C THR A 214 -16.42 -10.50 -18.50
N SER A 215 -17.19 -9.85 -17.62
CA SER A 215 -18.50 -10.32 -17.12
C SER A 215 -19.45 -9.15 -16.90
N ASP A 216 -20.73 -9.45 -16.74
CA ASP A 216 -21.68 -8.45 -16.23
C ASP A 216 -21.18 -7.95 -14.88
N ALA A 217 -21.10 -6.64 -14.66
CA ALA A 217 -20.50 -6.06 -13.46
C ALA A 217 -21.06 -4.65 -13.16
N ARG A 218 -20.94 -4.25 -11.91
CA ARG A 218 -21.10 -2.86 -11.49
C ARG A 218 -19.70 -2.21 -11.42
N VAL A 219 -19.56 -1.02 -12.00
CA VAL A 219 -18.32 -0.26 -12.03
C VAL A 219 -18.57 1.12 -11.45
N ASP A 220 -17.92 1.38 -10.31
CA ASP A 220 -17.96 2.67 -9.63
C ASP A 220 -16.55 3.32 -9.65
N ALA A 221 -16.48 4.65 -9.84
CA ALA A 221 -15.22 5.37 -9.85
C ALA A 221 -14.61 5.48 -8.44
N LEU A 222 -13.32 5.18 -8.29
CA LEU A 222 -12.56 5.46 -7.06
C LEU A 222 -11.71 6.71 -7.25
N THR A 223 -12.18 7.81 -6.66
CA THR A 223 -11.51 9.12 -6.75
C THR A 223 -10.57 9.35 -5.55
N VAL A 224 -9.64 10.28 -5.71
CA VAL A 224 -8.77 10.77 -4.61
C VAL A 224 -9.57 11.42 -3.45
N ALA A 225 -10.85 11.76 -3.63
CA ALA A 225 -11.73 12.19 -2.56
C ALA A 225 -12.13 11.04 -1.63
N SER A 226 -12.16 9.81 -2.14
CA SER A 226 -12.47 8.62 -1.34
C SER A 226 -11.26 8.13 -0.54
N TRP A 227 -11.53 7.40 0.54
CA TRP A 227 -10.47 6.80 1.36
C TRP A 227 -9.61 5.80 0.58
N GLU A 228 -10.25 4.90 -0.16
CA GLU A 228 -9.56 3.85 -0.92
C GLU A 228 -8.81 4.45 -2.12
N GLY A 229 -9.39 5.41 -2.83
CA GLY A 229 -8.70 6.08 -3.94
C GLY A 229 -7.45 6.86 -3.49
N ARG A 230 -7.49 7.51 -2.31
CA ARG A 230 -6.28 8.13 -1.74
C ARG A 230 -5.16 7.11 -1.46
N ARG A 231 -5.51 5.89 -1.08
CA ARG A 231 -4.53 4.80 -0.87
C ARG A 231 -3.88 4.40 -2.18
N VAL A 232 -4.68 4.20 -3.23
CA VAL A 232 -4.19 3.90 -4.59
C VAL A 232 -3.21 4.98 -5.05
N TYR A 233 -3.59 6.25 -4.97
CA TYR A 233 -2.74 7.36 -5.38
C TYR A 233 -1.41 7.39 -4.62
N ARG A 234 -1.45 7.28 -3.29
CA ARG A 234 -0.24 7.27 -2.45
C ARG A 234 0.67 6.09 -2.72
N SER A 235 0.10 4.89 -2.87
CA SER A 235 0.89 3.70 -3.22
C SER A 235 1.56 3.85 -4.58
N SER A 236 0.87 4.45 -5.56
CA SER A 236 1.43 4.72 -6.89
C SER A 236 2.57 5.73 -6.84
N VAL A 237 2.42 6.85 -6.09
CA VAL A 237 3.51 7.84 -5.91
C VAL A 237 4.69 7.22 -5.15
N GLY A 238 4.41 6.39 -4.13
CA GLY A 238 5.46 5.67 -3.41
C GLY A 238 6.24 4.70 -4.29
N LEU A 239 5.55 3.97 -5.17
CA LEU A 239 6.19 3.05 -6.13
C LEU A 239 7.03 3.82 -7.16
N LEU A 240 6.54 4.97 -7.65
CA LEU A 240 7.29 5.88 -8.52
C LEU A 240 8.57 6.37 -7.84
N LEU A 241 8.48 6.75 -6.56
CA LEU A 241 9.64 7.18 -5.76
C LEU A 241 10.68 6.06 -5.65
N LEU A 242 10.26 4.83 -5.38
CA LEU A 242 11.18 3.69 -5.26
C LEU A 242 11.90 3.38 -6.59
N GLU A 243 11.21 3.50 -7.73
CA GLU A 243 11.84 3.35 -9.05
C GLU A 243 12.81 4.50 -9.34
N ALA A 244 12.45 5.75 -8.99
CA ALA A 244 13.35 6.89 -9.12
C ALA A 244 14.59 6.73 -8.24
N ALA A 245 14.45 6.30 -6.98
CA ALA A 245 15.55 6.06 -6.05
C ALA A 245 16.50 4.98 -6.58
N ARG A 246 15.98 3.89 -7.13
CA ARG A 246 16.75 2.84 -7.76
C ARG A 246 17.63 3.37 -8.92
N ARG A 247 17.11 4.35 -9.69
CA ARG A 247 17.85 4.95 -10.81
C ARG A 247 18.90 5.95 -10.35
N VAL A 248 18.56 6.80 -9.37
CA VAL A 248 19.45 7.86 -8.89
C VAL A 248 20.57 7.32 -8.01
N ALA A 249 20.26 6.32 -7.16
CA ALA A 249 21.22 5.78 -6.19
C ALA A 249 20.97 4.28 -5.95
N PRO A 250 21.35 3.39 -6.88
CA PRO A 250 21.04 1.95 -6.81
C PRO A 250 21.63 1.23 -5.58
N GLY A 251 22.61 1.84 -4.88
CA GLY A 251 23.21 1.30 -3.65
C GLY A 251 22.55 1.81 -2.36
N VAL A 252 21.56 2.71 -2.44
CA VAL A 252 20.89 3.28 -1.26
C VAL A 252 19.55 2.58 -1.06
N THR A 253 19.32 2.09 0.16
CA THR A 253 18.03 1.51 0.53
C THR A 253 17.05 2.63 0.89
N VAL A 254 15.94 2.68 0.16
CA VAL A 254 14.84 3.61 0.39
C VAL A 254 13.59 2.83 0.73
N SER A 255 12.85 3.26 1.74
CA SER A 255 11.56 2.68 2.12
C SER A 255 10.52 3.73 2.48
N VAL A 256 9.29 3.49 2.08
CA VAL A 256 8.16 4.36 2.34
C VAL A 256 7.62 4.03 3.73
N GLY A 257 7.87 4.92 4.69
CA GLY A 257 7.59 4.69 6.11
C GLY A 257 6.25 5.26 6.56
N ALA A 258 6.21 5.67 7.83
CA ALA A 258 5.00 6.13 8.48
C ALA A 258 4.41 7.40 7.86
N ARG A 259 3.10 7.48 7.87
CA ARG A 259 2.37 8.66 7.46
C ARG A 259 2.60 9.83 8.42
N ARG A 260 2.83 11.01 7.88
CA ARG A 260 3.07 12.26 8.62
C ARG A 260 2.16 13.34 8.04
N ALA A 261 1.04 13.64 8.68
CA ALA A 261 0.06 14.59 8.16
C ALA A 261 -0.42 14.24 6.74
N ASP A 262 -0.21 15.17 5.84
CA ASP A 262 -0.52 15.05 4.41
C ASP A 262 0.66 14.45 3.63
N ALA A 263 1.81 14.26 4.29
CA ALA A 263 3.03 13.66 3.74
C ALA A 263 3.28 12.25 4.26
N GLN A 264 4.28 11.59 3.72
CA GLN A 264 4.78 10.30 4.15
C GLN A 264 6.28 10.37 4.38
N LEU A 265 6.75 9.85 5.51
CA LEU A 265 8.18 9.79 5.78
C LEU A 265 8.79 8.69 4.91
N VAL A 266 9.78 9.05 4.15
CA VAL A 266 10.62 8.13 3.38
C VAL A 266 11.92 7.95 4.15
N GLN A 267 12.17 6.75 4.62
CA GLN A 267 13.40 6.39 5.32
C GLN A 267 14.49 6.06 4.31
N VAL A 268 15.69 6.49 4.60
CA VAL A 268 16.88 6.29 3.75
C VAL A 268 17.96 5.64 4.61
N ASP A 269 18.31 4.39 4.29
CA ASP A 269 19.38 3.69 4.98
C ASP A 269 20.73 4.13 4.39
N GLY A 270 21.50 4.87 5.19
CA GLY A 270 22.79 5.40 4.76
C GLY A 270 23.08 6.78 5.34
N PRO A 271 23.95 7.56 4.69
CA PRO A 271 24.21 8.93 5.08
C PRO A 271 22.95 9.80 4.93
N GLU A 272 22.87 10.84 5.75
CA GLU A 272 21.72 11.76 5.73
C GLU A 272 21.52 12.38 4.33
N PRO A 273 20.28 12.37 3.79
CA PRO A 273 19.99 12.84 2.45
C PRO A 273 20.35 14.32 2.27
N THR A 274 21.22 14.61 1.33
CA THR A 274 21.55 16.01 1.00
C THR A 274 20.43 16.66 0.19
N ALA A 275 20.28 17.99 0.27
CA ALA A 275 19.31 18.72 -0.55
C ALA A 275 19.48 18.47 -2.07
N LEU A 276 20.73 18.31 -2.53
CA LEU A 276 21.03 17.94 -3.92
C LEU A 276 20.50 16.56 -4.30
N TRP A 277 20.70 15.58 -3.42
CA TRP A 277 20.19 14.23 -3.66
C TRP A 277 18.65 14.21 -3.70
N VAL A 278 17.99 14.92 -2.77
CA VAL A 278 16.53 15.03 -2.74
C VAL A 278 15.99 15.69 -4.01
N ALA A 279 16.65 16.78 -4.48
CA ALA A 279 16.27 17.45 -5.72
C ALA A 279 16.47 16.53 -6.95
N ALA A 280 17.56 15.76 -7.01
CA ALA A 280 17.81 14.80 -8.09
C ALA A 280 16.76 13.68 -8.09
N LEU A 281 16.36 13.20 -6.91
CA LEU A 281 15.33 12.19 -6.77
C LEU A 281 13.95 12.70 -7.24
N GLU A 282 13.58 13.92 -6.85
CA GLU A 282 12.34 14.55 -7.29
C GLU A 282 12.32 14.80 -8.81
N GLN A 283 13.45 15.25 -9.37
CA GLN A 283 13.59 15.45 -10.80
C GLN A 283 13.43 14.12 -11.57
N GLN A 284 14.03 13.02 -11.08
CA GLN A 284 13.88 11.71 -11.68
C GLN A 284 12.43 11.20 -11.62
N MET A 285 11.70 11.46 -10.52
CA MET A 285 10.27 11.15 -10.44
C MET A 285 9.47 11.92 -11.50
N ARG A 286 9.77 13.20 -11.72
CA ARG A 286 9.11 14.03 -12.75
C ARG A 286 9.42 13.53 -14.17
N GLU A 287 10.63 13.08 -14.43
CA GLU A 287 11.03 12.50 -15.72
C GLU A 287 10.28 11.19 -16.01
N LEU A 288 10.16 10.33 -15.00
CA LEU A 288 9.37 9.09 -15.11
C LEU A 288 7.88 9.38 -15.34
N ALA A 289 7.33 10.38 -14.66
CA ALA A 289 5.95 10.83 -14.87
C ALA A 289 5.76 11.40 -16.27
N ALA A 290 6.65 12.27 -16.74
CA ALA A 290 6.60 12.83 -18.10
C ALA A 290 6.73 11.76 -19.19
N ALA A 291 7.48 10.67 -18.91
CA ALA A 291 7.61 9.52 -19.81
C ALA A 291 6.43 8.55 -19.71
N SER A 292 5.41 8.82 -18.88
CA SER A 292 4.25 7.95 -18.64
C SER A 292 4.66 6.49 -18.42
N VAL A 293 5.64 6.25 -17.53
CA VAL A 293 6.12 4.89 -17.27
C VAL A 293 4.95 4.02 -16.79
N PRO A 294 4.68 2.86 -17.43
CA PRO A 294 3.57 2.00 -17.05
C PRO A 294 3.69 1.50 -15.62
N MET A 295 2.56 1.51 -14.92
CA MET A 295 2.39 0.88 -13.61
C MET A 295 1.41 -0.27 -13.75
N ARG A 296 1.71 -1.44 -13.17
CA ARG A 296 0.93 -2.66 -13.41
C ARG A 296 0.76 -3.49 -12.16
N GLU A 297 -0.33 -4.23 -12.14
CA GLU A 297 -0.54 -5.37 -11.28
C GLU A 297 -0.17 -6.63 -12.06
N GLU A 298 0.85 -7.34 -11.63
CA GLU A 298 1.36 -8.52 -12.32
C GLU A 298 1.16 -9.75 -11.44
N LEU A 299 0.55 -10.80 -12.01
CA LEU A 299 0.38 -12.07 -11.31
C LEU A 299 1.62 -12.93 -11.52
N TRP A 300 2.32 -13.24 -10.43
CA TRP A 300 3.55 -14.03 -10.42
C TRP A 300 3.35 -15.33 -9.65
N THR A 301 4.10 -16.39 -9.98
CA THR A 301 4.22 -17.54 -9.07
C THR A 301 4.96 -17.10 -7.80
N VAL A 302 4.68 -17.74 -6.67
CA VAL A 302 5.34 -17.41 -5.40
C VAL A 302 6.86 -17.58 -5.49
N GLU A 303 7.34 -18.59 -6.21
CA GLU A 303 8.77 -18.85 -6.41
C GLU A 303 9.45 -17.74 -7.23
N GLU A 304 8.86 -17.35 -8.36
CA GLU A 304 9.40 -16.29 -9.21
C GLU A 304 9.37 -14.94 -8.52
N ALA A 305 8.24 -14.62 -7.85
CA ALA A 305 8.11 -13.39 -7.07
C ALA A 305 9.15 -13.32 -5.95
N ARG A 306 9.42 -14.44 -5.25
CA ARG A 306 10.46 -14.50 -4.23
C ARG A 306 11.83 -14.21 -4.80
N SER A 307 12.20 -14.90 -5.89
CA SER A 307 13.49 -14.66 -6.55
C SER A 307 13.62 -13.20 -6.99
N ARG A 308 12.57 -12.63 -7.58
CA ARG A 308 12.58 -11.23 -8.03
C ARG A 308 12.77 -10.24 -6.88
N LEU A 309 12.09 -10.44 -5.75
CA LEU A 309 12.24 -9.59 -4.56
C LEU A 309 13.62 -9.77 -3.90
N GLU A 310 14.17 -10.99 -3.88
CA GLU A 310 15.53 -11.25 -3.40
C GLU A 310 16.58 -10.55 -4.30
N ASP A 311 16.43 -10.61 -5.63
CA ASP A 311 17.31 -9.93 -6.59
C ASP A 311 17.30 -8.40 -6.42
N GLN A 312 16.17 -7.82 -6.00
CA GLN A 312 16.07 -6.40 -5.65
C GLN A 312 16.64 -6.07 -4.27
N GLY A 313 17.09 -7.04 -3.48
CA GLY A 313 17.51 -6.87 -2.10
C GLY A 313 16.36 -6.67 -1.12
N TRP A 314 15.13 -7.11 -1.46
CA TRP A 314 13.93 -6.99 -0.61
C TRP A 314 13.67 -8.30 0.14
N SER A 315 14.68 -8.80 0.85
CA SER A 315 14.63 -10.10 1.56
C SER A 315 13.49 -10.20 2.57
N ASP A 316 13.09 -9.08 3.18
CA ASP A 316 11.99 -9.04 4.14
C ASP A 316 10.63 -9.25 3.48
N ALA A 317 10.42 -8.69 2.29
CA ALA A 317 9.24 -8.95 1.46
C ALA A 317 9.20 -10.42 0.99
N ALA A 318 10.34 -10.93 0.51
CA ALA A 318 10.49 -12.32 0.09
C ALA A 318 10.19 -13.31 1.24
N CYS A 319 10.51 -12.96 2.48
CA CYS A 319 10.19 -13.77 3.67
C CYS A 319 8.69 -13.93 3.94
N LEU A 320 7.83 -13.05 3.38
CA LEU A 320 6.38 -13.14 3.55
C LEU A 320 5.77 -14.22 2.64
N LEU A 321 6.34 -14.43 1.45
CA LEU A 321 5.76 -15.25 0.40
C LEU A 321 5.52 -16.73 0.78
N PRO A 322 6.39 -17.41 1.58
CA PRO A 322 6.12 -18.79 2.01
C PRO A 322 4.85 -18.97 2.83
N PHE A 323 4.26 -17.89 3.37
CA PHE A 323 3.03 -17.92 4.16
C PHE A 323 1.77 -17.64 3.33
N GLN A 324 1.91 -17.44 2.01
CA GLN A 324 0.77 -17.28 1.10
C GLN A 324 0.03 -18.61 0.96
N ARG A 325 -1.32 -18.54 0.95
CA ARG A 325 -2.17 -19.73 0.74
C ARG A 325 -2.23 -20.15 -0.73
N GLU A 326 -2.12 -19.16 -1.61
CA GLU A 326 -2.19 -19.35 -3.06
C GLU A 326 -0.79 -19.56 -3.64
N LYS A 327 -0.72 -20.22 -4.79
CA LYS A 327 0.53 -20.44 -5.51
C LYS A 327 0.99 -19.21 -6.32
N THR A 328 0.15 -18.19 -6.37
CA THR A 328 0.40 -16.96 -7.08
C THR A 328 0.24 -15.76 -6.15
N VAL A 329 0.94 -14.69 -6.46
CA VAL A 329 0.89 -13.41 -5.74
C VAL A 329 0.89 -12.26 -6.73
N THR A 330 0.15 -11.20 -6.43
CA THR A 330 0.19 -9.97 -7.22
C THR A 330 1.36 -9.12 -6.77
N LEU A 331 2.24 -8.76 -7.70
CA LEU A 331 3.25 -7.72 -7.54
C LEU A 331 2.80 -6.46 -8.27
N LEU A 332 3.05 -5.32 -7.66
CA LEU A 332 2.94 -4.00 -8.29
C LEU A 332 4.26 -3.68 -8.97
N SER A 333 4.24 -3.19 -10.21
CA SER A 333 5.45 -2.84 -10.93
C SER A 333 5.44 -1.39 -11.42
N CYS A 334 6.60 -0.74 -11.40
CA CYS A 334 6.91 0.51 -12.08
C CYS A 334 8.36 0.40 -12.60
N GLY A 335 8.52 0.39 -13.91
CA GLY A 335 9.82 0.11 -14.50
C GLY A 335 10.37 -1.26 -14.07
N GLU A 336 11.51 -1.28 -13.39
CA GLU A 336 12.16 -2.51 -12.88
C GLU A 336 11.95 -2.73 -11.37
N THR A 337 11.18 -1.87 -10.71
CA THR A 337 10.86 -1.99 -9.29
C THR A 337 9.55 -2.76 -9.11
N PHE A 338 9.58 -3.76 -8.22
CA PHE A 338 8.44 -4.60 -7.87
C PHE A 338 8.18 -4.54 -6.37
N ALA A 339 6.91 -4.44 -6.00
CA ALA A 339 6.44 -4.40 -4.61
C ALA A 339 5.25 -5.33 -4.38
N LEU A 340 5.00 -5.71 -3.12
CA LEU A 340 3.82 -6.51 -2.77
C LEU A 340 2.54 -5.67 -2.84
N GLY A 341 1.56 -6.11 -3.62
CA GLY A 341 0.28 -5.42 -3.77
C GLY A 341 -0.65 -5.60 -2.57
N LEU A 342 -1.22 -4.49 -2.09
CA LEU A 342 -2.41 -4.45 -1.21
C LEU A 342 -3.53 -3.59 -1.83
N GLY A 343 -3.67 -3.65 -3.14
CA GLY A 343 -4.63 -2.89 -3.94
C GLY A 343 -4.01 -2.42 -5.25
N PRO A 344 -4.82 -1.82 -6.13
CA PRO A 344 -4.38 -1.36 -7.43
C PRO A 344 -3.41 -0.18 -7.37
N VAL A 345 -2.78 0.09 -8.52
CA VAL A 345 -2.04 1.31 -8.82
C VAL A 345 -2.67 2.01 -10.02
N VAL A 346 -2.34 3.29 -10.23
CA VAL A 346 -2.71 3.99 -11.48
C VAL A 346 -2.07 3.31 -12.69
N PRO A 347 -2.65 3.40 -13.90
CA PRO A 347 -2.13 2.71 -15.10
C PRO A 347 -0.73 3.13 -15.52
N ASP A 348 -0.41 4.40 -15.34
CA ASP A 348 0.91 4.94 -15.65
C ASP A 348 1.29 6.14 -14.76
N ALA A 349 2.58 6.43 -14.70
CA ALA A 349 3.13 7.50 -13.87
C ALA A 349 2.70 8.91 -14.32
N GLY A 350 2.23 9.10 -15.54
CA GLY A 350 1.77 10.40 -16.09
C GLY A 350 0.51 10.92 -15.40
N GLU A 351 -0.26 10.04 -14.74
CA GLU A 351 -1.41 10.44 -13.94
C GLU A 351 -1.02 11.02 -12.57
N LEU A 352 0.24 10.86 -12.16
CA LEU A 352 0.74 11.31 -10.86
C LEU A 352 1.34 12.71 -10.98
N GLN A 353 0.66 13.70 -10.42
CA GLN A 353 1.05 15.12 -10.49
C GLN A 353 1.11 15.76 -9.10
N GLY A 354 1.94 16.79 -8.98
CA GLY A 354 1.97 17.66 -7.81
C GLY A 354 2.67 17.09 -6.59
N PHE A 355 3.31 15.94 -6.67
CA PHE A 355 4.15 15.42 -5.58
C PHE A 355 5.38 16.29 -5.34
N SER A 356 5.91 16.27 -4.14
CA SER A 356 7.10 17.01 -3.75
C SER A 356 7.93 16.23 -2.73
N LEU A 357 9.24 16.48 -2.72
CA LEU A 357 10.16 15.93 -1.74
C LEU A 357 10.79 17.04 -0.91
N THR A 358 10.76 16.89 0.40
CA THR A 358 11.39 17.85 1.33
C THR A 358 12.37 17.12 2.23
N PRO A 359 13.63 17.61 2.35
CA PRO A 359 14.58 17.04 3.30
C PRO A 359 14.03 17.06 4.73
N HIS A 360 14.23 15.97 5.46
CA HIS A 360 13.74 15.82 6.81
C HIS A 360 14.76 15.04 7.63
N GLU A 361 14.86 15.32 8.92
CA GLU A 361 15.74 14.59 9.84
C GLU A 361 15.40 13.08 9.82
N GLY A 362 16.37 12.25 9.47
CA GLY A 362 16.20 10.80 9.31
C GLY A 362 15.60 10.36 7.99
N GLY A 363 15.50 11.24 6.96
CA GLY A 363 14.99 10.85 5.65
C GLY A 363 14.45 12.00 4.80
N VAL A 364 13.34 11.74 4.12
CA VAL A 364 12.68 12.70 3.21
C VAL A 364 11.18 12.66 3.46
N LEU A 365 10.50 13.80 3.40
CA LEU A 365 9.04 13.87 3.39
C LEU A 365 8.53 13.87 1.94
N LEU A 366 7.69 12.91 1.61
CA LEU A 366 6.97 12.80 0.36
C LEU A 366 5.60 13.45 0.51
N GLY A 367 5.40 14.61 -0.13
CA GLY A 367 4.12 15.28 -0.28
C GLY A 367 3.37 14.79 -1.52
N PHE A 368 2.04 14.83 -1.49
CA PHE A 368 1.20 14.28 -2.55
C PHE A 368 0.49 15.35 -3.40
N GLY A 369 0.66 16.63 -3.06
CA GLY A 369 0.21 17.77 -3.83
C GLY A 369 -1.27 18.12 -3.71
N ALA A 370 -1.64 19.24 -4.37
CA ALA A 370 -2.94 19.88 -4.23
C ALA A 370 -4.14 19.01 -4.65
N GLN A 371 -3.95 17.99 -5.47
CA GLN A 371 -5.03 17.06 -5.85
C GLN A 371 -5.52 16.23 -4.66
N LEU A 372 -4.59 15.81 -3.78
CA LEU A 372 -4.92 15.10 -2.55
C LEU A 372 -5.29 16.10 -1.42
N ASP A 373 -4.58 17.23 -1.34
CA ASP A 373 -4.69 18.19 -0.24
C ASP A 373 -6.03 18.92 -0.20
N ARG A 374 -6.68 19.14 -1.35
CA ARG A 374 -8.04 19.75 -1.44
C ARG A 374 -9.11 18.92 -0.73
N HIS A 375 -8.89 17.63 -0.60
CA HIS A 375 -9.83 16.68 0.00
C HIS A 375 -9.44 16.26 1.43
N VAL A 376 -8.32 16.81 1.95
CA VAL A 376 -7.87 16.63 3.33
C VAL A 376 -8.24 17.90 4.10
N THR A 377 -9.23 17.81 4.97
CA THR A 377 -9.81 18.96 5.68
C THR A 377 -8.94 19.51 6.82
N THR A 378 -7.73 18.97 7.05
CA THR A 378 -6.89 19.34 8.19
C THR A 378 -5.64 20.09 7.75
N ARG A 379 -5.50 21.31 8.19
CA ARG A 379 -4.32 22.16 7.94
C ARG A 379 -3.05 21.61 8.61
N THR A 380 -1.97 21.66 7.88
CA THR A 380 -0.60 21.20 8.11
C THR A 380 0.06 21.60 9.45
N SER A 381 -0.45 22.62 10.14
CA SER A 381 0.16 23.15 11.39
C SER A 381 0.12 22.17 12.57
N PHE A 382 -0.65 21.13 12.44
CA PHE A 382 -1.12 20.31 13.53
C PHE A 382 -0.26 19.07 13.76
N LEU A 383 0.09 18.36 12.68
CA LEU A 383 0.96 17.19 12.74
C LEU A 383 2.45 17.58 12.80
N THR A 384 2.79 18.78 12.39
CA THR A 384 4.11 19.37 12.64
C THR A 384 4.37 19.52 14.15
N ALA A 385 3.37 20.00 14.91
CA ALA A 385 3.49 20.11 16.37
C ALA A 385 3.61 18.74 17.07
N TYR A 386 2.89 17.70 16.60
CA TYR A 386 3.06 16.32 17.08
C TYR A 386 4.45 15.77 16.76
N GLN A 387 4.97 16.11 15.58
CA GLN A 387 6.28 15.66 15.10
C GLN A 387 7.44 16.35 15.81
N ASP A 388 7.33 17.64 16.10
CA ASP A 388 8.36 18.39 16.83
C ASP A 388 8.41 17.97 18.30
N GLN A 389 7.27 17.64 18.92
CA GLN A 389 7.25 17.02 20.25
C GLN A 389 7.70 15.56 20.23
N ALA A 390 7.42 14.81 19.17
CA ALA A 390 7.91 13.44 18.99
C ALA A 390 9.44 13.36 18.77
N ARG A 391 10.08 14.47 18.40
CA ARG A 391 11.54 14.57 18.21
C ARG A 391 12.30 14.89 19.49
N SER A 392 11.77 15.80 20.29
CA SER A 392 12.44 16.32 21.48
C SER A 392 11.89 15.78 22.80
N GLY A 393 10.83 14.95 22.75
CA GLY A 393 10.09 14.45 23.91
C GLY A 393 9.94 12.95 23.97
N PRO A 394 9.27 12.43 25.03
CA PRO A 394 9.07 11.00 25.31
C PRO A 394 8.50 10.14 24.18
N PRO A 395 7.67 10.64 23.22
CA PRO A 395 7.11 9.80 22.15
C PRO A 395 8.14 9.24 21.18
N GLY A 396 9.18 10.02 20.85
CA GLY A 396 10.26 9.55 19.98
C GLY A 396 11.08 8.44 20.61
N VAL A 397 11.24 8.48 21.92
CA VAL A 397 11.96 7.46 22.69
C VAL A 397 11.23 6.12 22.62
N MET A 398 9.91 6.10 22.80
CA MET A 398 9.13 4.83 22.76
C MET A 398 9.21 4.17 21.39
N ALA A 399 9.06 4.94 20.30
CA ALA A 399 9.16 4.40 18.94
C ALA A 399 10.57 3.88 18.62
N GLN A 400 11.62 4.59 19.06
CA GLN A 400 13.01 4.15 18.91
C GLN A 400 13.31 2.88 19.72
N GLU A 401 12.86 2.81 20.98
CA GLU A 401 13.01 1.61 21.81
C GLU A 401 12.22 0.42 21.23
N LEU A 402 11.03 0.65 20.67
CA LEU A 402 10.25 -0.38 19.95
C LEU A 402 11.05 -0.94 18.78
N HIS A 403 11.58 -0.05 17.93
CA HIS A 403 12.40 -0.47 16.80
C HIS A 403 13.66 -1.22 17.23
N ALA A 404 14.32 -0.75 18.29
CA ALA A 404 15.56 -1.36 18.80
C ALA A 404 15.33 -2.81 19.26
N TRP A 405 14.31 -3.09 20.09
CA TRP A 405 14.06 -4.45 20.52
C TRP A 405 13.52 -5.36 19.43
N LEU A 406 12.70 -4.84 18.50
CA LEU A 406 12.27 -5.58 17.30
C LEU A 406 13.46 -6.01 16.46
N SER A 407 14.40 -5.10 16.22
CA SER A 407 15.64 -5.39 15.50
C SER A 407 16.49 -6.43 16.24
N ALA A 408 16.61 -6.34 17.57
CA ALA A 408 17.33 -7.30 18.38
C ALA A 408 16.73 -8.72 18.32
N MET A 409 15.39 -8.81 18.17
CA MET A 409 14.69 -10.09 17.95
C MET A 409 14.67 -10.53 16.47
N GLY A 410 15.24 -9.75 15.56
CA GLY A 410 15.24 -10.05 14.12
C GLY A 410 13.87 -9.88 13.45
N ILE A 411 12.98 -9.05 14.02
CA ILE A 411 11.62 -8.80 13.51
C ILE A 411 11.60 -7.43 12.82
N SER A 412 12.01 -7.42 11.54
CA SER A 412 12.02 -6.22 10.71
C SER A 412 10.77 -6.05 9.85
N SER A 413 9.97 -7.11 9.69
CA SER A 413 8.82 -7.14 8.78
C SER A 413 7.77 -8.17 9.20
N VAL A 414 6.58 -8.10 8.57
CA VAL A 414 5.52 -9.10 8.75
C VAL A 414 6.01 -10.50 8.34
N GLY A 415 6.85 -10.63 7.32
CA GLY A 415 7.43 -11.92 6.93
C GLY A 415 8.32 -12.51 8.02
N ARG A 416 9.17 -11.69 8.66
CA ARG A 416 10.01 -12.11 9.80
C ARG A 416 9.17 -12.44 11.03
N PHE A 417 8.15 -11.63 11.32
CA PHE A 417 7.18 -11.92 12.38
C PHE A 417 6.50 -13.29 12.16
N ASN A 418 5.97 -13.57 10.98
CA ASN A 418 5.33 -14.84 10.66
C ASN A 418 6.31 -16.03 10.86
N ARG A 419 7.57 -15.85 10.46
CA ARG A 419 8.60 -16.87 10.69
C ARG A 419 8.77 -17.15 12.19
N SER A 420 8.85 -16.12 13.02
CA SER A 420 8.94 -16.28 14.48
C SER A 420 7.73 -17.01 15.06
N CYS A 421 6.53 -16.76 14.51
CA CYS A 421 5.33 -17.48 14.92
C CYS A 421 5.43 -19.00 14.67
N VAL A 422 5.90 -19.41 13.48
CA VAL A 422 5.97 -20.84 13.11
C VAL A 422 7.20 -21.56 13.69
N THR A 423 8.24 -20.81 14.07
CA THR A 423 9.44 -21.38 14.72
C THR A 423 9.35 -21.48 16.26
N GLY A 424 8.17 -21.17 16.84
CA GLY A 424 7.90 -21.35 18.26
C GLY A 424 8.27 -20.17 19.17
N GLN A 425 8.72 -19.05 18.61
CA GLN A 425 9.13 -17.86 19.38
C GLN A 425 7.95 -16.93 19.76
N VAL A 426 6.72 -17.31 19.42
CA VAL A 426 5.53 -16.47 19.59
C VAL A 426 5.28 -16.07 21.05
N ASN A 427 5.52 -16.97 22.02
CA ASN A 427 5.31 -16.67 23.44
C ASN A 427 6.29 -15.59 23.93
N GLU A 428 7.58 -15.75 23.58
CA GLU A 428 8.60 -14.77 23.92
C GLU A 428 8.28 -13.40 23.34
N LEU A 429 7.85 -13.36 22.07
CA LEU A 429 7.43 -12.14 21.41
C LEU A 429 6.26 -11.45 22.14
N ILE A 430 5.25 -12.21 22.55
CA ILE A 430 4.12 -11.68 23.33
C ILE A 430 4.61 -11.11 24.65
N TYR A 431 5.42 -11.85 25.41
CA TYR A 431 5.93 -11.41 26.70
C TYR A 431 6.80 -10.15 26.60
N VAL A 432 7.66 -10.07 25.59
CA VAL A 432 8.50 -8.87 25.38
C VAL A 432 7.64 -7.67 24.99
N SER A 433 6.65 -7.85 24.09
CA SER A 433 5.70 -6.80 23.72
C SER A 433 4.91 -6.26 24.92
N GLU A 434 4.40 -7.15 25.76
CA GLU A 434 3.63 -6.75 26.95
C GLU A 434 4.52 -6.12 28.03
N GLY A 435 5.73 -6.67 28.23
CA GLY A 435 6.73 -6.10 29.14
C GLY A 435 7.19 -4.71 28.67
N PHE A 436 7.29 -4.48 27.39
CA PHE A 436 7.58 -3.17 26.81
C PHE A 436 6.48 -2.17 27.16
N HIS A 437 5.21 -2.52 27.00
CA HIS A 437 4.08 -1.67 27.40
C HIS A 437 4.12 -1.37 28.88
N GLU A 438 4.30 -2.39 29.74
CA GLU A 438 4.31 -2.23 31.20
C GLU A 438 5.42 -1.29 31.65
N LYS A 439 6.62 -1.42 31.08
CA LYS A 439 7.75 -0.52 31.35
C LYS A 439 7.42 0.93 31.05
N HIS A 440 6.72 1.22 29.94
CA HIS A 440 6.36 2.58 29.57
C HIS A 440 5.21 3.14 30.40
N ILE A 441 4.24 2.30 30.79
CA ILE A 441 3.17 2.70 31.71
C ILE A 441 3.76 3.05 33.09
N GLY A 442 4.70 2.22 33.59
CA GLY A 442 5.42 2.49 34.84
C GLY A 442 6.18 3.82 34.78
N ARG A 443 6.91 4.10 33.70
CA ARG A 443 7.60 5.40 33.52
C ARG A 443 6.63 6.59 33.55
N ILE A 444 5.42 6.45 33.00
CA ILE A 444 4.38 7.51 33.06
C ILE A 444 3.94 7.69 34.50
N ALA A 445 3.65 6.59 35.21
CA ALA A 445 3.26 6.64 36.63
C ALA A 445 4.35 7.28 37.52
N ASP A 446 5.63 6.96 37.29
CA ASP A 446 6.77 7.53 38.01
C ASP A 446 6.88 9.05 37.80
N ARG A 447 6.62 9.52 36.56
CA ARG A 447 6.60 10.96 36.25
C ARG A 447 5.46 11.69 36.97
N VAL A 448 4.29 11.06 37.04
CA VAL A 448 3.13 11.60 37.80
C VAL A 448 3.45 11.65 39.30
N ALA A 449 4.02 10.58 39.86
CA ALA A 449 4.38 10.50 41.27
C ALA A 449 5.52 11.48 41.66
N GLY A 450 6.42 11.76 40.73
CA GLY A 450 7.54 12.70 40.92
C GLY A 450 7.13 14.16 41.00
N ASP A 451 5.93 14.53 40.55
CA ASP A 451 5.44 15.91 40.62
C ASP A 451 4.18 16.01 41.53
N ARG A 452 4.39 16.39 42.79
CA ARG A 452 3.33 16.54 43.79
C ARG A 452 2.27 17.59 43.45
N ARG A 453 2.47 18.44 42.42
CA ARG A 453 1.48 19.42 41.97
C ARG A 453 0.38 18.75 41.14
N VAL A 454 0.66 17.60 40.53
CA VAL A 454 -0.29 16.86 39.69
C VAL A 454 -1.45 16.35 40.56
N ARG A 455 -2.65 16.80 40.23
CA ARG A 455 -3.91 16.38 40.81
C ARG A 455 -4.86 15.71 39.81
N VAL A 456 -4.60 15.90 38.54
CA VAL A 456 -5.38 15.35 37.43
C VAL A 456 -4.44 14.68 36.43
N VAL A 457 -4.72 13.44 36.04
CA VAL A 457 -4.13 12.77 34.91
C VAL A 457 -5.19 12.66 33.82
N ALA A 458 -4.98 13.34 32.71
CA ALA A 458 -5.90 13.37 31.59
C ALA A 458 -5.41 12.44 30.49
N VAL A 459 -6.25 11.48 30.08
CA VAL A 459 -5.93 10.47 29.08
C VAL A 459 -6.84 10.63 27.88
N ALA A 460 -6.26 10.97 26.74
CA ALA A 460 -6.99 11.07 25.47
C ALA A 460 -6.41 10.14 24.39
N GLY A 461 -7.18 9.95 23.36
CA GLY A 461 -6.80 9.22 22.18
C GLY A 461 -8.02 8.88 21.33
N PRO A 462 -7.82 8.56 20.06
CA PRO A 462 -8.90 8.29 19.15
C PRO A 462 -9.63 6.99 19.50
N SER A 463 -10.75 6.74 18.82
CA SER A 463 -11.54 5.52 19.03
C SER A 463 -10.70 4.25 18.78
N SER A 464 -10.89 3.24 19.64
CA SER A 464 -10.16 1.95 19.59
C SER A 464 -8.62 2.07 19.70
N SER A 465 -8.13 3.10 20.40
CA SER A 465 -6.71 3.24 20.73
C SER A 465 -6.25 2.41 21.94
N GLY A 466 -7.18 1.85 22.74
CA GLY A 466 -6.85 1.08 23.95
C GLY A 466 -6.79 1.89 25.23
N LYS A 467 -7.46 3.05 25.27
CA LYS A 467 -7.48 3.97 26.43
C LYS A 467 -7.92 3.31 27.73
N THR A 468 -9.00 2.56 27.67
CA THR A 468 -9.64 2.00 28.87
C THR A 468 -8.73 0.99 29.57
N THR A 469 -8.12 0.09 28.83
CA THR A 469 -7.18 -0.88 29.42
C THR A 469 -5.86 -0.22 29.83
N PHE A 470 -5.37 0.74 29.07
CA PHE A 470 -4.19 1.52 29.47
C PHE A 470 -4.44 2.21 30.81
N LEU A 471 -5.62 2.85 30.98
CA LEU A 471 -5.98 3.52 32.23
C LEU A 471 -5.97 2.55 33.43
N LYS A 472 -6.58 1.37 33.28
CA LYS A 472 -6.62 0.35 34.32
C LYS A 472 -5.20 -0.14 34.71
N ARG A 473 -4.30 -0.25 33.74
CA ARG A 473 -2.87 -0.56 34.00
C ARG A 473 -2.14 0.59 34.68
N LEU A 474 -2.43 1.83 34.28
CA LEU A 474 -1.85 3.02 34.89
C LEU A 474 -2.32 3.19 36.33
N GLU A 475 -3.58 2.87 36.64
CA GLU A 475 -4.12 2.86 38.01
C GLU A 475 -3.27 1.99 38.92
N ILE A 476 -2.98 0.75 38.51
CA ILE A 476 -2.13 -0.17 39.28
C ILE A 476 -0.74 0.43 39.52
N GLN A 477 -0.11 1.01 38.49
CA GLN A 477 1.22 1.60 38.62
C GLN A 477 1.24 2.85 39.51
N LEU A 478 0.16 3.62 39.52
CA LEU A 478 0.00 4.75 40.45
C LEU A 478 -0.17 4.26 41.90
N GLU A 479 -0.96 3.20 42.13
CA GLU A 479 -1.14 2.58 43.43
C GLU A 479 0.18 2.00 43.97
N VAL A 480 0.99 1.38 43.11
CA VAL A 480 2.36 0.94 43.48
C VAL A 480 3.22 2.11 43.94
N ASN A 481 3.03 3.31 43.38
CA ASN A 481 3.70 4.55 43.79
C ASN A 481 3.02 5.25 44.98
N GLY A 482 2.00 4.61 45.61
CA GLY A 482 1.30 5.15 46.79
C GLY A 482 0.27 6.25 46.46
N ILE A 483 -0.14 6.38 45.23
CA ILE A 483 -1.16 7.32 44.78
C ILE A 483 -2.47 6.56 44.58
N ILE A 484 -3.56 7.08 45.13
CA ILE A 484 -4.88 6.49 44.94
C ILE A 484 -5.59 7.16 43.76
N PRO A 485 -5.74 6.47 42.62
CA PRO A 485 -6.44 7.03 41.46
C PRO A 485 -7.95 6.98 41.62
N LEU A 486 -8.66 8.02 41.13
CA LEU A 486 -10.11 8.06 41.04
C LEU A 486 -10.51 8.33 39.59
N ARG A 487 -11.28 7.42 39.02
CA ARG A 487 -11.64 7.47 37.59
C ARG A 487 -12.86 8.33 37.34
N LEU A 488 -12.78 9.16 36.27
CA LEU A 488 -13.87 9.95 35.73
C LEU A 488 -13.89 9.77 34.21
N SER A 489 -14.89 9.04 33.70
CA SER A 489 -15.02 8.82 32.26
C SER A 489 -15.81 9.95 31.60
N LEU A 490 -15.26 10.55 30.55
CA LEU A 490 -15.96 11.52 29.70
C LEU A 490 -17.14 10.91 28.96
N ASP A 491 -17.09 9.61 28.71
CA ASP A 491 -18.17 8.89 28.02
C ASP A 491 -19.45 8.88 28.83
N ASP A 492 -19.39 9.07 30.14
CA ASP A 492 -20.57 9.20 31.02
C ASP A 492 -21.20 10.61 30.97
N TYR A 493 -20.51 11.61 30.43
CA TYR A 493 -20.96 12.98 30.31
C TYR A 493 -21.56 13.33 28.93
N TYR A 494 -21.81 12.34 28.05
CA TYR A 494 -22.53 12.62 26.81
C TYR A 494 -23.92 13.18 27.09
N VAL A 495 -24.31 14.20 26.31
CA VAL A 495 -25.71 14.68 26.29
C VAL A 495 -26.60 13.62 25.62
N ASP A 496 -27.91 13.70 25.85
CA ASP A 496 -28.86 12.83 25.16
C ASP A 496 -28.64 12.87 23.64
N ARG A 497 -28.78 11.71 22.96
CA ARG A 497 -28.50 11.57 21.51
C ARG A 497 -29.22 12.65 20.68
N GLU A 498 -30.44 12.97 21.03
CA GLU A 498 -31.25 13.96 20.30
C GLU A 498 -30.68 15.39 20.41
N ARG A 499 -29.88 15.68 21.44
CA ARG A 499 -29.21 16.95 21.70
C ARG A 499 -27.80 17.00 21.14
N SER A 500 -27.25 15.85 20.68
CA SER A 500 -25.92 15.81 20.09
C SER A 500 -25.85 16.66 18.82
N PRO A 501 -24.73 17.35 18.56
CA PRO A 501 -24.55 18.14 17.35
C PRO A 501 -24.62 17.27 16.08
N ARG A 502 -24.87 17.91 14.95
CA ARG A 502 -24.89 17.25 13.65
C ARG A 502 -23.78 17.78 12.77
N ASP A 503 -23.18 16.88 11.97
CA ASP A 503 -22.17 17.24 11.00
C ASP A 503 -22.80 17.93 9.75
N GLU A 504 -21.95 18.35 8.80
CA GLU A 504 -22.35 19.01 7.55
C GLU A 504 -23.30 18.16 6.66
N ARG A 505 -23.38 16.86 6.94
CA ARG A 505 -24.26 15.90 6.23
C ARG A 505 -25.56 15.63 6.99
N GLY A 506 -25.75 16.29 8.16
CA GLY A 506 -26.92 16.10 9.00
C GLY A 506 -26.87 14.87 9.91
N GLU A 507 -25.75 14.11 9.90
CA GLU A 507 -25.52 12.97 10.78
C GLU A 507 -25.05 13.43 12.16
N TYR A 508 -25.34 12.65 13.21
CA TYR A 508 -24.86 12.96 14.57
C TYR A 508 -23.33 12.91 14.66
N ASP A 509 -22.73 14.02 15.10
CA ASP A 509 -21.30 14.14 15.38
C ASP A 509 -21.02 13.87 16.86
N PHE A 510 -20.84 12.60 17.22
CA PHE A 510 -20.50 12.19 18.57
C PHE A 510 -19.03 12.46 18.95
N GLU A 511 -18.22 12.82 18.00
CA GLU A 511 -16.81 13.20 18.19
C GLU A 511 -16.64 14.71 18.47
N ALA A 512 -17.70 15.50 18.34
CA ALA A 512 -17.67 16.93 18.68
C ALA A 512 -17.64 17.15 20.20
N LEU A 513 -16.98 18.24 20.64
CA LEU A 513 -16.90 18.57 22.08
C LEU A 513 -18.26 18.90 22.67
N GLU A 514 -19.16 19.48 21.89
CA GLU A 514 -20.53 19.84 22.24
C GLU A 514 -21.44 18.62 22.48
N ALA A 515 -20.99 17.42 22.12
CA ALA A 515 -21.66 16.17 22.48
C ALA A 515 -21.48 15.84 23.97
N ILE A 516 -20.59 16.54 24.69
CA ILE A 516 -20.32 16.38 26.12
C ILE A 516 -20.97 17.55 26.90
N ASP A 517 -21.61 17.26 28.03
CA ASP A 517 -22.06 18.27 28.98
C ASP A 517 -20.88 18.88 29.76
N LEU A 518 -20.23 19.85 29.13
CA LEU A 518 -19.05 20.53 29.67
C LEU A 518 -19.38 21.28 30.99
N ALA A 519 -20.58 21.82 31.11
CA ALA A 519 -20.98 22.59 32.32
C ALA A 519 -21.03 21.65 33.53
N LEU A 520 -21.70 20.50 33.38
CA LEU A 520 -21.77 19.47 34.42
C LEU A 520 -20.39 18.89 34.73
N PHE A 521 -19.59 18.60 33.71
CA PHE A 521 -18.23 18.10 33.91
C PHE A 521 -17.37 19.11 34.71
N HIS A 522 -17.39 20.38 34.32
CA HIS A 522 -16.65 21.44 35.01
C HIS A 522 -17.09 21.63 36.46
N GLU A 523 -18.37 21.55 36.72
CA GLU A 523 -18.92 21.61 38.09
C GLU A 523 -18.38 20.43 38.91
N HIS A 524 -18.49 19.20 38.40
CA HIS A 524 -18.06 18.02 39.13
C HIS A 524 -16.56 18.02 39.40
N VAL A 525 -15.71 18.36 38.40
CA VAL A 525 -14.26 18.45 38.59
C VAL A 525 -13.87 19.48 39.63
N ARG A 526 -14.50 20.69 39.63
CA ARG A 526 -14.22 21.72 40.63
C ARG A 526 -14.59 21.26 42.04
N ARG A 527 -15.76 20.65 42.22
CA ARG A 527 -16.22 20.12 43.52
C ARG A 527 -15.32 19.01 44.03
N LEU A 528 -14.97 18.03 43.17
CA LEU A 528 -14.04 16.96 43.50
C LEU A 528 -12.67 17.50 43.93
N LEU A 529 -12.08 18.41 43.16
CA LEU A 529 -10.78 19.01 43.51
C LEU A 529 -10.85 19.90 44.74
N GLY A 530 -12.05 20.40 45.09
CA GLY A 530 -12.36 21.11 46.33
C GLY A 530 -12.54 20.17 47.55
N GLY A 531 -12.53 18.86 47.36
CA GLY A 531 -12.72 17.87 48.43
C GLY A 531 -14.19 17.51 48.73
N GLU A 532 -15.10 17.93 47.85
CA GLU A 532 -16.52 17.57 47.98
C GLU A 532 -16.80 16.19 47.34
N SER A 533 -17.88 15.56 47.83
CA SER A 533 -18.40 14.35 47.20
C SER A 533 -19.33 14.71 46.04
N VAL A 534 -19.25 13.95 44.96
CA VAL A 534 -20.04 14.11 43.72
C VAL A 534 -20.55 12.77 43.25
N ARG A 535 -21.83 12.66 42.94
CA ARG A 535 -22.40 11.51 42.25
C ARG A 535 -22.30 11.78 40.74
N THR A 536 -21.60 10.88 40.00
CA THR A 536 -21.37 11.06 38.58
C THR A 536 -22.59 10.68 37.75
N PRO A 537 -22.74 11.23 36.53
CA PRO A 537 -23.73 10.74 35.59
C PRO A 537 -23.32 9.38 35.05
N ARG A 538 -24.22 8.73 34.32
CA ARG A 538 -23.94 7.53 33.50
C ARG A 538 -24.65 7.64 32.15
N TYR A 539 -23.95 7.34 31.06
CA TYR A 539 -24.55 7.35 29.73
C TYR A 539 -24.88 5.94 29.25
N ASP A 540 -26.15 5.73 28.85
CA ASP A 540 -26.57 4.47 28.23
C ASP A 540 -26.45 4.55 26.71
N PHE A 541 -25.44 3.93 26.16
CA PHE A 541 -25.16 3.91 24.71
C PHE A 541 -26.26 3.20 23.88
N LYS A 542 -26.99 2.25 24.46
CA LYS A 542 -28.08 1.55 23.77
C LYS A 542 -29.30 2.44 23.64
N LEU A 543 -29.69 3.09 24.74
CA LEU A 543 -30.82 4.00 24.77
C LEU A 543 -30.48 5.38 24.20
N GLY A 544 -29.19 5.77 24.23
CA GLY A 544 -28.73 7.11 23.82
C GLY A 544 -29.16 8.20 24.82
N ARG A 545 -29.17 7.92 26.12
CA ARG A 545 -29.62 8.83 27.18
C ARG A 545 -28.64 8.94 28.33
N SER A 546 -28.51 10.13 28.87
CA SER A 546 -27.76 10.43 30.07
C SER A 546 -28.64 10.23 31.32
N LEU A 547 -28.10 9.57 32.33
CA LEU A 547 -28.71 9.41 33.67
C LEU A 547 -27.89 10.25 34.63
N ALA A 548 -28.43 11.38 35.06
CA ALA A 548 -27.71 12.42 35.79
C ALA A 548 -27.02 11.96 37.09
N GLU A 549 -27.56 10.97 37.78
CA GLU A 549 -26.98 10.38 38.99
C GLU A 549 -26.82 8.87 38.93
N GLY A 550 -26.66 8.36 37.69
CA GLY A 550 -26.57 6.89 37.40
C GLY A 550 -25.24 6.27 37.75
N GLY A 551 -24.22 7.06 38.01
CA GLY A 551 -22.86 6.61 38.30
C GLY A 551 -22.51 6.56 39.79
N PRO A 552 -21.24 6.20 40.12
CA PRO A 552 -20.76 6.12 41.50
C PRO A 552 -20.64 7.48 42.16
N GLU A 553 -20.66 7.50 43.48
CA GLU A 553 -20.26 8.64 44.28
C GLU A 553 -18.75 8.66 44.46
N LEU A 554 -18.12 9.77 44.08
CA LEU A 554 -16.66 9.97 44.14
C LEU A 554 -16.33 11.09 45.14
N SER A 555 -15.21 10.95 45.84
CA SER A 555 -14.63 11.96 46.73
C SER A 555 -13.10 11.96 46.62
N VAL A 556 -12.49 13.13 46.36
CA VAL A 556 -11.05 13.28 46.13
C VAL A 556 -10.36 13.82 47.39
N GLY A 557 -9.61 12.98 48.10
CA GLY A 557 -8.73 13.37 49.19
C GLY A 557 -7.37 13.95 48.74
N SER A 558 -6.55 14.32 49.73
CA SER A 558 -5.23 14.92 49.45
C SER A 558 -4.25 13.96 48.77
N ALA A 559 -4.37 12.65 49.01
CA ALA A 559 -3.53 11.60 48.40
C ALA A 559 -4.08 11.08 47.06
N ASN A 560 -5.22 11.56 46.60
CA ASN A 560 -5.85 11.09 45.38
C ASN A 560 -5.44 11.91 44.18
N VAL A 561 -5.41 11.24 43.02
CA VAL A 561 -5.32 11.85 41.69
C VAL A 561 -6.55 11.48 40.89
N LEU A 562 -7.16 12.49 40.27
CA LEU A 562 -8.32 12.30 39.40
C LEU A 562 -7.84 11.84 38.02
N LEU A 563 -8.29 10.67 37.55
CA LEU A 563 -8.01 10.16 36.23
C LEU A 563 -9.20 10.48 35.31
N VAL A 564 -9.00 11.38 34.35
CA VAL A 564 -10.00 11.76 33.35
C VAL A 564 -9.69 11.08 32.04
N GLU A 565 -10.60 10.26 31.51
CA GLU A 565 -10.39 9.57 30.25
C GLU A 565 -11.50 9.86 29.23
N GLY A 566 -11.12 9.97 27.95
CA GLY A 566 -12.07 10.09 26.84
C GLY A 566 -11.43 10.71 25.58
N LEU A 567 -12.23 10.89 24.54
CA LEU A 567 -11.77 11.46 23.28
C LEU A 567 -11.17 12.87 23.48
N HIS A 568 -11.82 13.69 24.30
CA HIS A 568 -11.47 15.10 24.54
C HIS A 568 -10.58 15.32 25.77
N GLY A 569 -10.00 14.27 26.36
CA GLY A 569 -9.21 14.35 27.58
C GLY A 569 -8.05 15.37 27.54
N LEU A 570 -7.55 15.74 26.35
CA LEU A 570 -6.52 16.77 26.20
C LEU A 570 -7.05 18.13 25.74
N ASN A 571 -8.35 18.28 25.51
CA ASN A 571 -8.91 19.54 25.03
C ASN A 571 -8.76 20.65 26.10
N PRO A 572 -8.12 21.79 25.77
CA PRO A 572 -7.93 22.89 26.73
C PRO A 572 -9.26 23.42 27.32
N ALA A 573 -10.34 23.44 26.54
CA ALA A 573 -11.64 23.88 27.02
C ALA A 573 -12.19 22.95 28.13
N LEU A 574 -11.98 21.64 28.00
CA LEU A 574 -12.37 20.65 28.99
C LEU A 574 -11.48 20.76 30.25
N LEU A 575 -10.17 20.89 30.07
CA LEU A 575 -9.21 20.91 31.17
C LEU A 575 -9.15 22.24 31.93
N GLY A 576 -9.83 23.29 31.45
CA GLY A 576 -9.90 24.58 32.15
C GLY A 576 -10.44 24.49 33.59
N ALA A 577 -11.30 23.52 33.88
CA ALA A 577 -11.81 23.27 35.22
C ALA A 577 -10.79 22.58 36.17
N CYS A 578 -9.74 21.98 35.65
CA CYS A 578 -8.71 21.29 36.43
C CYS A 578 -7.73 22.24 37.15
N GLY A 579 -7.85 23.55 36.89
CA GLY A 579 -6.97 24.58 37.46
C GLY A 579 -5.72 24.84 36.59
N PRO A 580 -4.65 25.38 37.18
CA PRO A 580 -3.42 25.69 36.45
C PRO A 580 -2.84 24.48 35.73
N ARG A 581 -2.17 24.70 34.58
CA ARG A 581 -1.60 23.66 33.70
C ARG A 581 -0.71 22.65 34.46
N GLU A 582 0.02 23.10 35.45
CA GLU A 582 0.95 22.28 36.23
C GLU A 582 0.24 21.28 37.16
N ARG A 583 -1.07 21.40 37.36
CA ARG A 583 -1.89 20.45 38.13
C ARG A 583 -2.33 19.25 37.27
N SER A 584 -2.15 19.30 35.95
CA SER A 584 -2.57 18.23 35.04
C SER A 584 -1.37 17.59 34.37
N PHE A 585 -1.34 16.24 34.33
CA PHE A 585 -0.45 15.45 33.50
C PHE A 585 -1.27 14.84 32.36
N ARG A 586 -0.87 15.06 31.12
CA ARG A 586 -1.65 14.76 29.92
C ARG A 586 -1.01 13.64 29.10
N VAL A 587 -1.77 12.59 28.85
CA VAL A 587 -1.30 11.41 28.10
C VAL A 587 -2.13 11.22 26.85
N PHE A 588 -1.48 11.14 25.70
CA PHE A 588 -2.12 10.78 24.44
C PHE A 588 -1.82 9.34 24.07
N ILE A 589 -2.85 8.56 23.72
CA ILE A 589 -2.73 7.13 23.38
C ILE A 589 -3.13 6.91 21.93
N HIS A 590 -2.22 6.35 21.15
CA HIS A 590 -2.47 6.06 19.75
C HIS A 590 -1.60 4.87 19.32
N PRO A 591 -2.09 3.91 18.53
CA PRO A 591 -1.21 2.93 17.93
C PRO A 591 -0.30 3.61 16.90
N GLY A 592 0.97 3.29 16.93
CA GLY A 592 1.98 3.77 15.99
C GLY A 592 1.91 3.07 14.63
N ALA A 593 2.97 3.19 13.85
CA ALA A 593 3.12 2.42 12.62
C ALA A 593 3.43 0.95 12.94
N GLY A 594 2.70 0.05 12.29
CA GLY A 594 2.97 -1.38 12.39
C GLY A 594 4.13 -1.83 11.50
N LEU A 595 4.41 -3.14 11.51
CA LEU A 595 5.48 -3.73 10.71
C LEU A 595 5.27 -3.50 9.19
N PRO A 596 6.36 -3.30 8.44
CA PRO A 596 6.30 -3.26 6.98
C PRO A 596 6.08 -4.66 6.39
N PHE A 597 5.39 -4.70 5.24
CA PHE A 597 5.33 -5.88 4.38
C PHE A 597 6.54 -5.91 3.43
N ASP A 598 6.86 -4.75 2.92
CA ASP A 598 7.97 -4.47 2.02
C ASP A 598 8.43 -3.00 2.16
N ARG A 599 9.22 -2.50 1.19
CA ARG A 599 9.68 -1.10 1.20
C ARG A 599 8.62 -0.08 0.78
N LEU A 600 7.50 -0.52 0.20
CA LEU A 600 6.39 0.34 -0.20
C LEU A 600 5.28 0.40 0.84
N THR A 601 4.96 -0.73 1.44
CA THR A 601 3.73 -0.94 2.20
C THR A 601 4.01 -1.37 3.63
N SER A 602 3.32 -0.73 4.58
CA SER A 602 3.34 -1.09 6.00
C SER A 602 1.93 -1.20 6.56
N VAL A 603 1.80 -1.81 7.72
CA VAL A 603 0.55 -1.82 8.48
C VAL A 603 0.24 -0.41 8.97
N LEU A 604 -0.92 0.10 8.60
CA LEU A 604 -1.35 1.45 8.99
C LEU A 604 -2.11 1.43 10.32
N ALA A 605 -1.85 2.40 11.17
CA ALA A 605 -2.54 2.57 12.46
C ALA A 605 -4.06 2.66 12.31
N GLU A 606 -4.55 3.29 11.25
CA GLU A 606 -5.98 3.41 10.96
C GLU A 606 -6.62 2.06 10.65
N ASP A 607 -5.92 1.17 9.93
CA ASP A 607 -6.41 -0.18 9.63
C ASP A 607 -6.45 -1.04 10.89
N VAL A 608 -5.41 -0.96 11.72
CA VAL A 608 -5.36 -1.63 13.03
C VAL A 608 -6.56 -1.20 13.89
N ARG A 609 -6.79 0.11 14.02
CA ARG A 609 -7.89 0.65 14.80
C ARG A 609 -9.27 0.25 14.25
N LEU A 610 -9.42 0.20 12.92
CA LEU A 610 -10.67 -0.26 12.31
C LEU A 610 -10.91 -1.73 12.59
N VAL A 611 -9.90 -2.58 12.48
CA VAL A 611 -10.01 -4.02 12.84
C VAL A 611 -10.32 -4.19 14.33
N ARG A 612 -9.62 -3.47 15.23
CA ARG A 612 -9.93 -3.43 16.66
C ARG A 612 -11.40 -3.03 16.91
N ARG A 613 -11.87 -1.98 16.23
CA ARG A 613 -13.26 -1.49 16.35
C ARG A 613 -14.28 -2.53 15.89
N ILE A 614 -14.07 -3.17 14.75
CA ILE A 614 -14.96 -4.21 14.22
C ILE A 614 -15.11 -5.36 15.24
N VAL A 615 -14.00 -5.82 15.79
CA VAL A 615 -14.01 -6.92 16.76
C VAL A 615 -14.71 -6.49 18.06
N ARG A 616 -14.36 -5.32 18.62
CA ARG A 616 -14.98 -4.79 19.84
C ARG A 616 -16.49 -4.56 19.68
N ASP A 617 -16.86 -3.86 18.61
CA ASP A 617 -18.27 -3.47 18.38
C ASP A 617 -19.16 -4.69 18.19
N ARG A 618 -18.63 -5.76 17.59
CA ARG A 618 -19.34 -7.05 17.49
C ARG A 618 -19.52 -7.70 18.86
N HIS A 619 -18.48 -7.74 19.70
CA HIS A 619 -18.52 -8.43 20.99
C HIS A 619 -19.32 -7.67 22.05
N GLN A 620 -19.16 -6.34 22.11
CA GLN A 620 -19.66 -5.54 23.22
C GLN A 620 -20.90 -4.73 22.89
N ARG A 621 -21.07 -4.33 21.61
CA ARG A 621 -22.13 -3.39 21.19
C ARG A 621 -23.16 -4.02 20.26
N GLY A 622 -22.93 -5.24 19.77
CA GLY A 622 -23.84 -5.97 18.88
C GLY A 622 -23.91 -5.40 17.45
N TYR A 623 -22.98 -4.52 17.04
CA TYR A 623 -22.96 -3.97 15.69
C TYR A 623 -22.36 -4.98 14.69
N ALA A 624 -22.89 -4.99 13.46
CA ALA A 624 -22.29 -5.71 12.34
C ALA A 624 -21.02 -5.01 11.86
N ALA A 625 -20.10 -5.77 11.22
CA ALA A 625 -18.86 -5.21 10.68
C ALA A 625 -19.14 -4.14 9.61
N SER A 626 -20.16 -4.32 8.75
CA SER A 626 -20.57 -3.31 7.76
C SER A 626 -20.96 -1.98 8.40
N GLN A 627 -21.67 -1.99 9.52
CA GLN A 627 -22.03 -0.77 10.26
C GLN A 627 -20.80 -0.05 10.83
N SER A 628 -19.82 -0.80 11.34
CA SER A 628 -18.56 -0.22 11.85
C SER A 628 -17.74 0.40 10.71
N ILE A 629 -17.69 -0.24 9.55
CA ILE A 629 -17.01 0.28 8.35
C ILE A 629 -17.73 1.52 7.81
N ALA A 630 -19.05 1.49 7.67
CA ALA A 630 -19.84 2.60 7.15
C ALA A 630 -19.69 3.89 8.01
N ARG A 631 -19.58 3.73 9.33
CA ARG A 631 -19.35 4.85 10.27
C ARG A 631 -17.91 5.36 10.30
N TRP A 632 -16.95 4.56 9.86
CA TRP A 632 -15.52 4.88 10.02
C TRP A 632 -15.09 6.22 9.40
N PRO A 633 -15.55 6.62 8.19
CA PRO A 633 -15.23 7.92 7.63
C PRO A 633 -15.68 9.10 8.48
N SER A 634 -16.86 9.04 9.13
CA SER A 634 -17.35 10.08 10.04
C SER A 634 -16.51 10.16 11.30
N VAL A 635 -16.23 9.02 11.93
CA VAL A 635 -15.35 8.93 13.10
C VAL A 635 -14.00 9.58 12.83
N ARG A 636 -13.38 9.26 11.69
CA ARG A 636 -12.08 9.84 11.33
C ARG A 636 -12.11 11.36 11.15
N ARG A 637 -13.15 11.88 10.48
CA ARG A 637 -13.30 13.34 10.34
C ARG A 637 -13.43 14.02 11.68
N GLY A 638 -14.25 13.47 12.60
CA GLY A 638 -14.40 14.00 13.94
C GLY A 638 -13.08 13.95 14.74
N GLU A 639 -12.36 12.84 14.68
CA GLU A 639 -11.05 12.71 15.33
C GLU A 639 -10.01 13.70 14.78
N GLU A 640 -9.97 13.88 13.46
CA GLU A 640 -9.11 14.87 12.81
C GLU A 640 -9.41 16.30 13.26
N ARG A 641 -10.68 16.64 13.46
CA ARG A 641 -11.09 17.98 13.89
C ARG A 641 -10.88 18.23 15.39
N HIS A 642 -11.14 17.24 16.22
CA HIS A 642 -11.31 17.45 17.65
C HIS A 642 -10.29 16.75 18.55
N VAL A 643 -9.70 15.63 18.10
CA VAL A 643 -8.81 14.82 18.92
C VAL A 643 -7.35 15.07 18.58
N PHE A 644 -7.01 14.91 17.31
CA PHE A 644 -5.62 15.11 16.87
C PHE A 644 -5.15 16.56 16.98
N THR A 645 -6.03 17.54 16.99
CA THR A 645 -5.73 18.95 17.22
C THR A 645 -5.15 19.23 18.62
N CYS A 646 -5.38 18.40 19.57
CA CYS A 646 -4.92 18.58 20.96
C CYS A 646 -3.67 17.74 21.32
N VAL A 647 -3.08 17.01 20.37
CA VAL A 647 -1.92 16.15 20.68
C VAL A 647 -0.72 16.95 21.17
N GLY A 648 -0.55 18.18 20.66
CA GLY A 648 0.49 19.11 21.12
C GLY A 648 0.44 19.45 22.62
N GLU A 649 -0.69 19.21 23.27
CA GLU A 649 -0.89 19.44 24.70
C GLU A 649 -0.39 18.28 25.60
N ALA A 650 0.02 17.14 25.01
CA ALA A 650 0.39 15.95 25.76
C ALA A 650 1.77 16.08 26.43
N ASP A 651 1.89 15.68 27.68
CA ASP A 651 3.16 15.51 28.42
C ASP A 651 3.81 14.18 28.08
N ALA A 652 3.00 13.18 27.71
CA ALA A 652 3.46 11.87 27.28
C ALA A 652 2.59 11.32 26.14
N VAL A 653 3.20 10.60 25.22
CA VAL A 653 2.50 9.82 24.20
C VAL A 653 2.80 8.36 24.42
N PHE A 654 1.76 7.53 24.44
CA PHE A 654 1.88 6.09 24.59
C PHE A 654 1.49 5.41 23.27
N ASP A 655 2.42 4.66 22.69
CA ASP A 655 2.16 3.81 21.55
C ASP A 655 1.50 2.51 22.00
N SER A 656 0.23 2.33 21.64
CA SER A 656 -0.55 1.15 22.02
C SER A 656 -0.43 -0.01 21.05
N THR A 657 0.50 0.03 20.09
CA THR A 657 0.73 -1.04 19.11
C THR A 657 1.28 -2.29 19.81
N LEU A 658 0.66 -3.42 19.56
CA LEU A 658 1.20 -4.73 19.88
C LEU A 658 1.55 -5.45 18.58
N VAL A 659 2.82 -5.81 18.42
CA VAL A 659 3.35 -6.40 17.18
C VAL A 659 2.56 -7.62 16.70
N TYR A 660 2.00 -8.38 17.65
CA TYR A 660 1.26 -9.61 17.42
C TYR A 660 -0.27 -9.43 17.26
N GLU A 661 -0.78 -8.21 17.42
CA GLU A 661 -2.23 -7.98 17.55
C GLU A 661 -3.05 -8.35 16.32
N LEU A 662 -2.56 -8.03 15.10
CA LEU A 662 -3.28 -8.39 13.88
C LEU A 662 -3.35 -9.91 13.68
N ALA A 663 -2.34 -10.65 14.11
CA ALA A 663 -2.36 -12.10 14.10
C ALA A 663 -3.44 -12.68 15.03
N VAL A 664 -3.69 -12.04 16.18
CA VAL A 664 -4.78 -12.42 17.10
C VAL A 664 -6.13 -11.92 16.60
N LEU A 665 -6.22 -10.65 16.21
CA LEU A 665 -7.47 -10.05 15.73
C LEU A 665 -8.00 -10.75 14.46
N ARG A 666 -7.12 -11.29 13.62
CA ARG A 666 -7.47 -12.08 12.45
C ARG A 666 -8.46 -13.21 12.77
N VAL A 667 -8.24 -13.94 13.86
CA VAL A 667 -9.07 -15.09 14.26
C VAL A 667 -10.56 -14.70 14.42
N TYR A 668 -10.81 -13.46 14.81
CA TYR A 668 -12.16 -12.91 15.00
C TYR A 668 -12.64 -12.14 13.75
N ALA A 669 -11.80 -11.23 13.28
CA ALA A 669 -12.17 -10.27 12.23
C ALA A 669 -12.44 -10.96 10.88
N GLU A 670 -11.73 -12.04 10.53
CA GLU A 670 -11.91 -12.75 9.27
C GLU A 670 -13.37 -13.18 9.08
N ARG A 671 -13.96 -13.80 10.10
CA ARG A 671 -15.37 -14.22 10.07
C ARG A 671 -16.31 -13.02 9.91
N TYR A 672 -16.11 -11.95 10.68
CA TYR A 672 -17.02 -10.79 10.66
C TYR A 672 -16.97 -10.03 9.34
N LEU A 673 -15.80 -9.98 8.72
CA LEU A 673 -15.61 -9.39 7.39
C LEU A 673 -16.21 -10.27 6.27
N LEU A 674 -16.24 -11.59 6.45
CA LEU A 674 -16.89 -12.54 5.54
C LEU A 674 -18.43 -12.48 5.58
N GLU A 675 -19.02 -11.96 6.65
CA GLU A 675 -20.47 -11.76 6.77
C GLU A 675 -20.97 -10.62 5.85
N ILE A 676 -20.08 -9.79 5.31
CA ILE A 676 -20.44 -8.65 4.45
C ILE A 676 -20.64 -9.16 3.01
N SER A 677 -21.84 -8.98 2.47
CA SER A 677 -22.18 -9.32 1.09
C SER A 677 -21.39 -8.48 0.07
N GLU A 678 -21.13 -9.06 -1.09
CA GLU A 678 -20.50 -8.35 -2.23
C GLU A 678 -21.36 -7.16 -2.72
N ASP A 679 -22.65 -7.13 -2.43
CA ASP A 679 -23.53 -6.00 -2.78
C ASP A 679 -23.48 -4.84 -1.77
N ASP A 680 -22.85 -5.02 -0.60
CA ASP A 680 -22.75 -3.99 0.43
C ASP A 680 -21.64 -2.99 0.08
N PRO A 681 -21.88 -1.68 0.12
CA PRO A 681 -20.84 -0.66 -0.11
C PRO A 681 -19.61 -0.80 0.80
N SER A 682 -19.76 -1.39 1.98
CA SER A 682 -18.66 -1.67 2.91
C SER A 682 -17.75 -2.80 2.43
N TYR A 683 -18.16 -3.57 1.42
CA TYR A 683 -17.40 -4.73 0.94
C TYR A 683 -16.00 -4.35 0.43
N LEU A 684 -15.89 -3.19 -0.23
CA LEU A 684 -14.60 -2.68 -0.71
C LEU A 684 -13.54 -2.61 0.40
N THR A 685 -13.90 -1.98 1.52
CA THR A 685 -13.02 -1.90 2.69
C THR A 685 -12.87 -3.25 3.38
N ALA A 686 -13.95 -4.04 3.48
CA ALA A 686 -13.91 -5.36 4.07
C ALA A 686 -12.98 -6.33 3.31
N TYR A 687 -13.07 -6.33 1.99
CA TYR A 687 -12.20 -7.13 1.12
C TYR A 687 -10.73 -6.77 1.32
N ARG A 688 -10.40 -5.48 1.32
CA ARG A 688 -9.03 -5.00 1.58
C ARG A 688 -8.53 -5.39 2.97
N LEU A 689 -9.35 -5.22 4.03
CA LEU A 689 -8.96 -5.62 5.38
C LEU A 689 -8.73 -7.12 5.49
N ARG A 690 -9.51 -7.94 4.77
CA ARG A 690 -9.28 -9.39 4.69
C ARG A 690 -7.92 -9.68 4.05
N GLN A 691 -7.58 -9.02 2.93
CA GLN A 691 -6.26 -9.17 2.31
C GLN A 691 -5.13 -8.75 3.27
N LEU A 692 -5.33 -7.70 4.06
CA LEU A 692 -4.37 -7.24 5.07
C LEU A 692 -4.14 -8.29 6.15
N ILE A 693 -5.22 -8.74 6.82
CA ILE A 693 -5.10 -9.70 7.94
C ILE A 693 -4.67 -11.09 7.49
N ASP A 694 -4.96 -11.47 6.24
CA ASP A 694 -4.54 -12.77 5.68
C ASP A 694 -3.01 -12.90 5.53
N ARG A 695 -2.29 -11.78 5.54
CA ARG A 695 -0.82 -11.76 5.54
C ARG A 695 -0.19 -12.22 6.86
N PHE A 696 -0.95 -12.36 7.93
CA PHE A 696 -0.47 -12.75 9.25
C PHE A 696 -0.77 -14.21 9.56
N VAL A 697 0.18 -14.93 10.14
CA VAL A 697 -0.07 -16.24 10.73
C VAL A 697 -0.96 -16.05 11.97
N PRO A 698 -2.11 -16.75 12.09
CA PRO A 698 -3.03 -16.53 13.21
C PRO A 698 -2.44 -16.98 14.54
N ILE A 699 -2.71 -16.21 15.59
CA ILE A 699 -2.38 -16.51 16.99
C ILE A 699 -3.68 -16.61 17.79
N HIS A 700 -3.89 -17.69 18.53
CA HIS A 700 -5.10 -17.84 19.36
C HIS A 700 -5.03 -16.98 20.63
N ALA A 701 -6.20 -16.54 21.10
CA ALA A 701 -6.34 -15.60 22.21
C ALA A 701 -5.89 -16.18 23.57
N ASP A 702 -5.81 -17.49 23.72
CA ASP A 702 -5.28 -18.16 24.93
C ASP A 702 -3.86 -17.76 25.29
N ARG A 703 -3.08 -17.32 24.28
CA ARG A 703 -1.71 -16.82 24.44
C ARG A 703 -1.64 -15.39 24.96
N VAL A 704 -2.72 -14.61 24.83
CA VAL A 704 -2.76 -13.18 25.19
C VAL A 704 -2.97 -13.03 26.69
N PRO A 705 -2.10 -12.31 27.43
CA PRO A 705 -2.30 -12.04 28.84
C PRO A 705 -3.65 -11.38 29.15
N ALA A 706 -4.23 -11.69 30.29
CA ALA A 706 -5.53 -11.10 30.71
C ALA A 706 -5.47 -9.57 30.91
N THR A 707 -4.29 -9.03 31.16
CA THR A 707 -4.05 -7.58 31.33
C THR A 707 -3.68 -6.85 30.05
N SER A 708 -3.58 -7.56 28.92
CA SER A 708 -3.24 -6.96 27.63
C SER A 708 -4.28 -5.93 27.16
N ILE A 709 -3.81 -4.84 26.54
CA ILE A 709 -4.68 -3.88 25.83
C ILE A 709 -5.58 -4.58 24.81
N LEU A 710 -5.12 -5.65 24.20
CA LEU A 710 -5.86 -6.40 23.20
C LEU A 710 -7.15 -7.02 23.76
N ARG A 711 -7.21 -7.31 25.07
CA ARG A 711 -8.38 -7.84 25.76
C ARG A 711 -9.58 -6.89 25.77
N GLU A 712 -9.35 -5.58 25.63
CA GLU A 712 -10.41 -4.60 25.41
C GLU A 712 -11.26 -4.92 24.18
N PHE A 713 -10.67 -5.54 23.17
CA PHE A 713 -11.34 -5.82 21.90
C PHE A 713 -11.83 -7.26 21.78
N ILE A 714 -11.01 -8.23 22.21
CA ILE A 714 -11.30 -9.67 22.05
C ILE A 714 -12.04 -10.28 23.25
N GLY A 715 -12.18 -9.52 24.34
CA GLY A 715 -12.79 -10.01 25.59
C GLY A 715 -11.83 -10.80 26.48
N GLY A 716 -12.34 -11.27 27.63
CA GLY A 716 -11.55 -12.01 28.61
C GLY A 716 -10.50 -11.15 29.33
N SER A 717 -10.82 -9.87 29.57
CA SER A 717 -10.01 -8.98 30.40
C SER A 717 -9.97 -9.48 31.85
N GLY A 718 -8.78 -9.47 32.46
CA GLY A 718 -8.62 -9.73 33.92
C GLY A 718 -9.00 -8.55 34.80
N PHE A 719 -9.32 -7.41 34.20
CA PHE A 719 -9.85 -6.25 34.93
C PHE A 719 -11.37 -6.34 35.03
N GLU A 720 -11.90 -6.14 36.20
CA GLU A 720 -13.35 -6.01 36.40
C GLU A 720 -13.91 -4.86 35.56
N SER A 721 -15.09 -5.08 34.97
CA SER A 721 -15.78 -4.14 34.08
C SER A 721 -16.58 -3.09 34.86
#